data_80a27bf7a8e010eb7a33b6c44dad8a52
#
_entry.id   80a27bf7a8e010eb7a33b6c44dad8a52
#
_cell.length_a   1.000
_cell.length_b   1.000
_cell.length_c   1.000
_cell.angle_alpha   90.00
_cell.angle_beta   90.00
_cell.angle_gamma   90.00
#
_symmetry.space_group_name_H-M   'P 1'
#
loop_
_entity.id
_entity.type
_entity.pdbx_description
1 polymer ?
#
loop_
_entity_poly.entity_id
_entity_poly.type
_entity_poly.pdbx_seq_one_letter_code
_entity_poly.pdbx_strand_id
1 'polypeptide(L)'
;MDDDKTKEETDDILDNDQHSDYRPADRFDASAVHHLSGMYKNWFLDYASYVIMERAVPHIEDGLKPVQRRILHTMKRMDDGRYNKVANVVGEAMKLHPHGDASISDALVQLGQKELLIDTQGNWGNILTGDRAAAGRYIEARLTKFALDTVFNPKTTDWQLSYDGRNKEPITLPVKYPLLLAQGAEGIAVGLASKILPHNFTEICQAAIAYLRGEKFALYPDFPTGGSIDVSKYNDGLRGGVVKVRAKIEQVDGKTLAIRDIPFTKTTSTLIDSITKAIEKGKIKIRRIDDNTAAEVEILIHLAPGTSPDKTIDALYAFTDCETNISPNCCVIKDNKPCFLTISDVLTHSVEHTKDLLRMELEIRRNELLEQLFFISLERIFIEERMYKETRFEQAPNQDAVVEFLDEKFAPFKKKLVRSITRDDLLRLLEIKMQRILKYSKDKADELLARIKKELKEIEHDLAHMTDVTINWYEYIIEKYGADHPRHTEIRNFDTIEATEVIEATEKLYINRSDGFMGTGLKKDEFVCNCSKIDDIIIFYRDGKYKIVKVADKFFVGKNVIWAQVFKKNDVRTIFNVVYRDGRKGMCFIKRFFVNGCTRDREYDLTQGTEGSRIMYFTANPNGEAEVIKITLEPDCTAKKKANIFLEKDFSEILIKNRTARGNILTKKPVHRISLKSRGHSTLGGRKVWYDPYVRRINYEERGNYLGEFSDDDRILVILNDYSYYFTDFDANNHYSEGIVVIEKWNPEKIWTAVLYDADNNRLLYIKRFTLEYSRKPLNIMGENPKSKMVLLTDTPYPRLRVTFEGVDVKQPPLEVEAADFATIRSVKAHGRRLTIYKVKTVEELEPTRQPEPEPTASDADDSTDDTNLDPDAGKSQQQVIDEITGQLSLFSNDDN
;
A
#
# COMPACT_ATOMS: atom_id res chain seq x y z
N MET A 1 -43.51 -7.02 39.60
CA MET A 1 -44.62 -7.97 39.49
C MET A 1 -45.38 -7.75 38.17
N ASP A 2 -44.73 -7.17 37.17
CA ASP A 2 -45.34 -6.89 35.85
C ASP A 2 -44.58 -7.51 34.66
N ASP A 3 -43.51 -8.23 34.90
CA ASP A 3 -42.73 -8.87 33.81
C ASP A 3 -43.15 -10.32 33.48
N ASP A 4 -43.99 -10.92 34.30
CA ASP A 4 -44.46 -12.31 34.07
C ASP A 4 -45.72 -12.41 33.19
N LYS A 5 -46.48 -11.30 33.00
CA LYS A 5 -47.68 -11.33 32.15
C LYS A 5 -47.37 -11.19 30.65
N THR A 6 -46.24 -10.62 30.29
CA THR A 6 -45.86 -10.45 28.89
C THR A 6 -45.26 -11.71 28.25
N LYS A 7 -44.78 -12.67 29.05
CA LYS A 7 -44.28 -13.96 28.53
C LYS A 7 -45.37 -14.98 28.25
N GLU A 8 -46.46 -14.94 29.08
CA GLU A 8 -47.60 -15.83 28.85
C GLU A 8 -48.43 -15.42 27.61
N GLU A 9 -48.50 -14.10 27.30
CA GLU A 9 -49.20 -13.63 26.09
C GLU A 9 -48.42 -13.93 24.79
N THR A 10 -47.10 -14.08 24.85
CA THR A 10 -46.29 -14.44 23.65
C THR A 10 -46.29 -15.94 23.39
N ASP A 11 -46.35 -16.78 24.42
CA ASP A 11 -46.45 -18.22 24.24
C ASP A 11 -47.88 -18.66 23.77
N ASP A 12 -48.91 -17.96 24.22
CA ASP A 12 -50.29 -18.19 23.74
C ASP A 12 -50.49 -17.76 22.27
N ILE A 13 -49.70 -16.80 21.75
CA ILE A 13 -49.74 -16.40 20.34
C ILE A 13 -49.05 -17.45 19.45
N LEU A 14 -48.04 -18.16 19.95
CA LEU A 14 -47.36 -19.22 19.23
C LEU A 14 -48.13 -20.56 19.20
N ASP A 15 -48.91 -20.88 20.24
CA ASP A 15 -49.76 -22.08 20.30
C ASP A 15 -51.08 -21.89 19.55
N ASN A 16 -51.56 -20.66 19.35
CA ASN A 16 -52.76 -20.35 18.58
C ASN A 16 -52.58 -20.47 17.07
N ASP A 17 -51.34 -20.51 16.57
CA ASP A 17 -51.10 -20.77 15.14
C ASP A 17 -51.42 -22.21 14.71
N GLN A 18 -51.69 -23.14 15.62
CA GLN A 18 -52.18 -24.48 15.31
C GLN A 18 -53.71 -24.52 15.04
N HIS A 19 -54.44 -23.44 15.34
CA HIS A 19 -55.89 -23.34 15.12
C HIS A 19 -56.29 -22.02 14.46
N SER A 20 -55.60 -21.56 13.47
CA SER A 20 -56.16 -20.52 12.62
C SER A 20 -57.21 -21.12 11.73
N ASP A 21 -58.48 -20.74 11.91
CA ASP A 21 -59.64 -21.05 11.06
C ASP A 21 -59.52 -20.42 9.65
N TYR A 22 -58.28 -20.27 9.12
CA TYR A 22 -58.07 -19.88 7.73
C TYR A 22 -58.43 -21.03 6.83
N ARG A 23 -59.69 -21.09 6.41
CA ARG A 23 -60.15 -21.93 5.28
C ARG A 23 -59.79 -21.19 3.99
N PRO A 24 -58.85 -21.73 3.17
CA PRO A 24 -58.64 -21.21 1.83
C PRO A 24 -59.96 -21.22 1.10
N ALA A 25 -60.29 -20.18 0.34
CA ALA A 25 -61.41 -20.22 -0.58
C ALA A 25 -61.34 -21.47 -1.46
N ASP A 26 -62.46 -22.11 -1.72
CA ASP A 26 -62.68 -23.44 -2.32
C ASP A 26 -61.98 -23.73 -3.68
N ARG A 27 -60.88 -23.05 -3.98
CA ARG A 27 -60.08 -23.23 -5.23
C ARG A 27 -58.56 -23.42 -4.97
N PHE A 28 -58.10 -23.49 -3.73
CA PHE A 28 -56.71 -23.78 -3.46
C PHE A 28 -56.54 -25.16 -2.84
N ASP A 29 -55.74 -25.97 -3.49
CA ASP A 29 -55.33 -27.27 -3.00
C ASP A 29 -54.55 -27.04 -1.65
N ALA A 30 -55.07 -27.61 -0.55
CA ALA A 30 -54.43 -27.48 0.77
C ALA A 30 -53.05 -28.07 0.83
N SER A 31 -52.69 -28.97 -0.15
CA SER A 31 -51.33 -29.50 -0.33
C SER A 31 -50.33 -28.44 -0.83
N ALA A 32 -50.83 -27.29 -1.32
CA ALA A 32 -49.99 -26.18 -1.82
C ALA A 32 -49.70 -25.09 -0.77
N VAL A 33 -50.21 -25.25 0.46
CA VAL A 33 -49.93 -24.26 1.56
C VAL A 33 -48.57 -24.57 2.20
N HIS A 34 -47.62 -23.74 1.97
CA HIS A 34 -46.30 -23.83 2.57
C HIS A 34 -46.16 -22.87 3.74
N HIS A 35 -45.73 -23.39 4.90
CA HIS A 35 -45.43 -22.56 6.06
C HIS A 35 -44.16 -21.72 5.82
N LEU A 36 -44.21 -20.43 6.17
CA LEU A 36 -43.12 -19.48 6.04
C LEU A 36 -41.81 -19.99 6.69
N SER A 37 -41.93 -20.64 7.84
CA SER A 37 -40.78 -21.28 8.53
C SER A 37 -40.10 -22.39 7.71
N GLY A 38 -40.90 -23.19 6.98
CA GLY A 38 -40.38 -24.22 6.07
C GLY A 38 -39.69 -23.61 4.84
N MET A 39 -40.22 -22.49 4.33
CA MET A 39 -39.58 -21.73 3.24
C MET A 39 -38.21 -21.19 3.68
N TYR A 40 -38.12 -20.59 4.88
CA TYR A 40 -36.83 -20.11 5.40
C TYR A 40 -35.84 -21.24 5.71
N LYS A 41 -36.26 -22.33 6.33
CA LYS A 41 -35.37 -23.43 6.74
C LYS A 41 -34.85 -24.21 5.53
N ASN A 42 -35.65 -24.44 4.51
CA ASN A 42 -35.30 -25.31 3.40
C ASN A 42 -34.94 -24.49 2.15
N TRP A 43 -35.90 -23.73 1.60
CA TRP A 43 -35.70 -23.09 0.29
C TRP A 43 -34.68 -21.96 0.32
N PHE A 44 -34.69 -21.14 1.38
CA PHE A 44 -33.71 -20.06 1.51
C PHE A 44 -32.31 -20.62 1.74
N LEU A 45 -32.16 -21.66 2.57
CA LEU A 45 -30.88 -22.31 2.80
C LEU A 45 -30.36 -22.97 1.53
N ASP A 46 -31.21 -23.69 0.79
CA ASP A 46 -30.86 -24.31 -0.49
C ASP A 46 -30.44 -23.25 -1.51
N TYR A 47 -31.21 -22.16 -1.61
CA TYR A 47 -30.86 -21.04 -2.47
C TYR A 47 -29.55 -20.36 -2.05
N ALA A 48 -29.36 -20.11 -0.77
CA ALA A 48 -28.13 -19.51 -0.25
C ALA A 48 -26.91 -20.40 -0.54
N SER A 49 -27.03 -21.71 -0.29
CA SER A 49 -25.99 -22.69 -0.63
C SER A 49 -25.69 -22.70 -2.13
N TYR A 50 -26.71 -22.72 -2.98
CA TYR A 50 -26.55 -22.66 -4.42
C TYR A 50 -25.79 -21.38 -4.86
N VAL A 51 -26.19 -20.21 -4.34
CA VAL A 51 -25.52 -18.94 -4.68
C VAL A 51 -24.05 -18.92 -4.24
N ILE A 52 -23.74 -19.51 -3.10
CA ILE A 52 -22.36 -19.60 -2.60
C ILE A 52 -21.54 -20.55 -3.50
N MET A 53 -22.02 -21.78 -3.69
CA MET A 53 -21.27 -22.86 -4.32
C MET A 53 -21.22 -22.75 -5.84
N GLU A 54 -22.34 -22.37 -6.47
CA GLU A 54 -22.52 -22.47 -7.92
C GLU A 54 -22.54 -21.12 -8.65
N ARG A 55 -22.28 -19.99 -7.95
CA ARG A 55 -22.37 -18.68 -8.60
C ARG A 55 -21.28 -17.69 -8.19
N ALA A 56 -21.16 -17.37 -6.88
CA ALA A 56 -20.48 -16.18 -6.44
C ALA A 56 -19.02 -16.40 -6.03
N VAL A 57 -18.69 -17.57 -5.47
CA VAL A 57 -17.39 -17.87 -4.89
C VAL A 57 -16.56 -18.74 -5.84
N PRO A 58 -15.29 -18.41 -6.12
CA PRO A 58 -14.43 -19.24 -6.97
C PRO A 58 -13.97 -20.50 -6.25
N HIS A 59 -13.74 -21.58 -7.01
CA HIS A 59 -13.09 -22.79 -6.51
C HIS A 59 -11.57 -22.56 -6.37
N ILE A 60 -10.98 -23.19 -5.36
CA ILE A 60 -9.54 -23.02 -5.08
C ILE A 60 -8.67 -23.75 -6.14
N GLU A 61 -9.14 -24.89 -6.68
CA GLU A 61 -8.38 -25.73 -7.60
C GLU A 61 -8.08 -25.02 -8.91
N ASP A 62 -9.08 -24.37 -9.51
CA ASP A 62 -8.94 -23.69 -10.80
C ASP A 62 -9.07 -22.17 -10.76
N GLY A 63 -9.44 -21.62 -9.59
CA GLY A 63 -9.63 -20.18 -9.41
C GLY A 63 -10.83 -19.58 -10.13
N LEU A 64 -11.76 -20.41 -10.62
CA LEU A 64 -12.85 -20.00 -11.48
C LEU A 64 -14.22 -20.14 -10.79
N LYS A 65 -15.12 -19.25 -11.17
CA LYS A 65 -16.56 -19.44 -10.92
C LYS A 65 -17.14 -20.41 -11.95
N PRO A 66 -18.24 -21.11 -11.64
CA PRO A 66 -18.84 -22.08 -12.58
C PRO A 66 -19.14 -21.52 -13.98
N VAL A 67 -19.65 -20.28 -14.08
CA VAL A 67 -19.90 -19.64 -15.37
C VAL A 67 -18.60 -19.45 -16.18
N GLN A 68 -17.52 -19.03 -15.53
CA GLN A 68 -16.22 -18.81 -16.18
C GLN A 68 -15.62 -20.14 -16.69
N ARG A 69 -15.71 -21.19 -15.87
CA ARG A 69 -15.26 -22.54 -16.23
C ARG A 69 -16.02 -23.07 -17.44
N ARG A 70 -17.33 -22.91 -17.48
CA ARG A 70 -18.19 -23.32 -18.58
C ARG A 70 -17.89 -22.55 -19.87
N ILE A 71 -17.61 -21.24 -19.77
CA ILE A 71 -17.17 -20.42 -20.91
C ILE A 71 -15.84 -20.94 -21.47
N LEU A 72 -14.82 -21.11 -20.64
CA LEU A 72 -13.51 -21.59 -21.10
C LEU A 72 -13.58 -22.99 -21.68
N HIS A 73 -14.34 -23.90 -21.05
CA HIS A 73 -14.60 -25.22 -21.60
C HIS A 73 -15.29 -25.17 -22.97
N THR A 74 -16.30 -24.33 -23.13
CA THR A 74 -16.98 -24.11 -24.42
C THR A 74 -16.02 -23.58 -25.47
N MET A 75 -15.20 -22.57 -25.14
CA MET A 75 -14.18 -22.04 -26.05
C MET A 75 -13.19 -23.13 -26.46
N LYS A 76 -12.77 -24.00 -25.53
CA LYS A 76 -11.87 -25.13 -25.87
C LYS A 76 -12.50 -26.13 -26.80
N ARG A 77 -13.81 -26.43 -26.67
CA ARG A 77 -14.54 -27.30 -27.61
C ARG A 77 -14.66 -26.70 -29.00
N MET A 78 -14.73 -25.37 -29.09
CA MET A 78 -14.84 -24.64 -30.35
C MET A 78 -13.47 -24.26 -30.95
N ASP A 79 -12.39 -24.55 -30.28
CA ASP A 79 -11.03 -24.10 -30.62
C ASP A 79 -10.53 -24.73 -31.92
N ASP A 80 -10.44 -23.91 -32.96
CA ASP A 80 -9.81 -24.23 -34.25
C ASP A 80 -8.65 -23.27 -34.57
N GLY A 81 -8.17 -22.50 -33.58
CA GLY A 81 -7.12 -21.51 -33.69
C GLY A 81 -7.57 -20.14 -34.22
N ARG A 82 -8.83 -20.02 -34.66
CA ARG A 82 -9.40 -18.77 -35.19
C ARG A 82 -10.25 -18.08 -34.14
N TYR A 83 -10.50 -16.77 -34.38
CA TYR A 83 -11.44 -16.01 -33.56
C TYR A 83 -12.89 -16.45 -33.80
N ASN A 84 -13.65 -16.58 -32.73
CA ASN A 84 -15.08 -16.88 -32.73
C ASN A 84 -15.88 -15.67 -32.26
N LYS A 85 -17.04 -15.41 -32.87
CA LYS A 85 -17.97 -14.36 -32.36
C LYS A 85 -18.39 -14.69 -30.93
N VAL A 86 -18.35 -13.68 -30.07
CA VAL A 86 -18.78 -13.80 -28.66
C VAL A 86 -20.22 -14.33 -28.59
N ALA A 87 -21.12 -13.88 -29.48
CA ALA A 87 -22.49 -14.40 -29.55
C ALA A 87 -22.56 -15.92 -29.77
N ASN A 88 -21.64 -16.49 -30.59
CA ASN A 88 -21.58 -17.94 -30.81
C ASN A 88 -21.09 -18.68 -29.59
N VAL A 89 -20.06 -18.15 -28.92
CA VAL A 89 -19.53 -18.73 -27.67
C VAL A 89 -20.60 -18.71 -26.58
N VAL A 90 -21.33 -17.60 -26.42
CA VAL A 90 -22.44 -17.47 -25.46
C VAL A 90 -23.55 -18.48 -25.76
N GLY A 91 -23.98 -18.59 -27.05
CA GLY A 91 -25.00 -19.54 -27.45
C GLY A 91 -24.62 -21.01 -27.19
N GLU A 92 -23.36 -21.38 -27.40
CA GLU A 92 -22.86 -22.72 -27.09
C GLU A 92 -22.70 -22.96 -25.58
N ALA A 93 -22.29 -21.93 -24.82
CA ALA A 93 -22.17 -22.02 -23.36
C ALA A 93 -23.52 -22.18 -22.64
N MET A 94 -24.62 -21.69 -23.22
CA MET A 94 -25.98 -21.88 -22.69
C MET A 94 -26.39 -23.37 -22.60
N LYS A 95 -25.73 -24.25 -23.33
CA LYS A 95 -25.96 -25.72 -23.22
C LYS A 95 -25.43 -26.26 -21.88
N LEU A 96 -24.55 -25.54 -21.20
CA LEU A 96 -23.92 -25.95 -19.95
C LEU A 96 -24.40 -25.08 -18.77
N HIS A 97 -24.78 -23.82 -19.02
CA HIS A 97 -25.10 -22.85 -17.97
C HIS A 97 -26.60 -22.52 -17.95
N PRO A 98 -27.32 -22.81 -16.85
CA PRO A 98 -28.79 -22.67 -16.78
C PRO A 98 -29.25 -21.23 -16.46
N HIS A 99 -28.59 -20.22 -17.03
CA HIS A 99 -28.91 -18.81 -16.83
C HIS A 99 -28.92 -18.05 -18.15
N GLY A 100 -29.48 -16.83 -18.13
CA GLY A 100 -29.64 -16.01 -19.35
C GLY A 100 -28.30 -15.65 -20.01
N ASP A 101 -28.34 -15.46 -21.32
CA ASP A 101 -27.22 -15.12 -22.20
C ASP A 101 -26.46 -13.87 -21.79
N ALA A 102 -27.18 -12.88 -21.22
CA ALA A 102 -26.56 -11.64 -20.72
C ALA A 102 -25.50 -11.93 -19.63
N SER A 103 -25.80 -12.82 -18.68
CA SER A 103 -24.86 -13.17 -17.60
C SER A 103 -23.60 -13.88 -18.12
N ILE A 104 -23.74 -14.70 -19.16
CA ILE A 104 -22.63 -15.38 -19.81
C ILE A 104 -21.79 -14.37 -20.60
N SER A 105 -22.47 -13.49 -21.35
CA SER A 105 -21.81 -12.43 -22.11
C SER A 105 -20.99 -11.51 -21.21
N ASP A 106 -21.56 -11.04 -20.10
CA ASP A 106 -20.87 -10.17 -19.15
C ASP A 106 -19.65 -10.88 -18.51
N ALA A 107 -19.79 -12.15 -18.14
CA ALA A 107 -18.68 -12.94 -17.62
C ALA A 107 -17.55 -13.14 -18.66
N LEU A 108 -17.92 -13.38 -19.93
CA LEU A 108 -16.94 -13.52 -21.02
C LEU A 108 -16.21 -12.20 -21.27
N VAL A 109 -16.94 -11.06 -21.28
CA VAL A 109 -16.34 -9.74 -21.41
C VAL A 109 -15.35 -9.46 -20.26
N GLN A 110 -15.73 -9.74 -19.02
CA GLN A 110 -14.84 -9.58 -17.87
C GLN A 110 -13.59 -10.45 -17.95
N LEU A 111 -13.71 -11.69 -18.44
CA LEU A 111 -12.54 -12.56 -18.68
C LEU A 111 -11.63 -12.01 -19.78
N GLY A 112 -12.21 -11.49 -20.86
CA GLY A 112 -11.45 -10.90 -21.96
C GLY A 112 -10.71 -9.63 -21.56
N GLN A 113 -11.34 -8.76 -20.76
CA GLN A 113 -10.72 -7.54 -20.26
C GLN A 113 -9.52 -7.76 -19.32
N LYS A 114 -9.34 -8.99 -18.80
CA LYS A 114 -8.16 -9.36 -18.00
C LYS A 114 -6.93 -9.75 -18.84
N GLU A 115 -7.10 -9.89 -20.16
CA GLU A 115 -6.05 -10.13 -21.16
C GLU A 115 -5.09 -11.30 -20.86
N LEU A 116 -5.53 -12.28 -20.06
CA LEU A 116 -4.71 -13.43 -19.66
C LEU A 116 -5.11 -14.73 -20.39
N LEU A 117 -6.40 -15.08 -20.37
CA LEU A 117 -6.89 -16.35 -20.90
C LEU A 117 -7.50 -16.25 -22.29
N ILE A 118 -7.90 -15.05 -22.68
CA ILE A 118 -8.67 -14.80 -23.90
C ILE A 118 -8.01 -13.69 -24.70
N ASP A 119 -7.64 -14.00 -25.96
CA ASP A 119 -7.31 -13.01 -26.95
C ASP A 119 -8.61 -12.36 -27.45
N THR A 120 -8.65 -11.07 -27.48
CA THR A 120 -9.83 -10.27 -27.82
C THR A 120 -9.66 -9.55 -29.16
N GLN A 121 -10.75 -9.46 -29.93
CA GLN A 121 -10.79 -8.66 -31.15
C GLN A 121 -12.07 -7.83 -31.21
N GLY A 122 -11.95 -6.55 -31.54
CA GLY A 122 -13.06 -5.59 -31.56
C GLY A 122 -13.08 -4.74 -30.28
N ASN A 123 -14.20 -4.06 -30.04
CA ASN A 123 -14.37 -3.18 -28.88
C ASN A 123 -14.91 -3.95 -27.66
N TRP A 124 -14.03 -4.31 -26.74
CA TRP A 124 -14.35 -5.01 -25.50
C TRP A 124 -14.63 -4.09 -24.32
N GLY A 125 -14.85 -2.80 -24.58
CA GLY A 125 -14.96 -1.76 -23.55
C GLY A 125 -13.60 -1.28 -23.08
N ASN A 126 -13.62 -0.42 -22.07
CA ASN A 126 -12.39 0.12 -21.47
C ASN A 126 -12.56 0.18 -19.95
N ILE A 127 -11.69 -0.52 -19.22
CA ILE A 127 -11.70 -0.55 -17.75
C ILE A 127 -11.31 0.79 -17.12
N LEU A 128 -10.60 1.64 -17.86
CA LEU A 128 -10.15 2.97 -17.39
C LEU A 128 -11.29 3.99 -17.50
N THR A 129 -11.99 4.05 -18.64
CA THR A 129 -13.09 5.01 -18.85
C THR A 129 -14.44 4.48 -18.34
N GLY A 130 -14.57 3.15 -18.20
CA GLY A 130 -15.83 2.49 -17.87
C GLY A 130 -16.76 2.27 -19.07
N ASP A 131 -16.27 2.44 -20.29
CA ASP A 131 -17.03 2.18 -21.49
C ASP A 131 -17.39 0.70 -21.60
N ARG A 132 -18.61 0.45 -22.05
CA ARG A 132 -19.14 -0.91 -22.21
C ARG A 132 -18.61 -1.55 -23.48
N ALA A 133 -18.47 -2.88 -23.46
CA ALA A 133 -18.17 -3.65 -24.64
C ALA A 133 -19.29 -3.52 -25.70
N ALA A 134 -18.90 -3.63 -26.97
CA ALA A 134 -19.86 -3.75 -28.06
C ALA A 134 -20.68 -5.06 -27.94
N ALA A 135 -21.83 -5.11 -28.63
CA ALA A 135 -22.66 -6.31 -28.62
C ALA A 135 -21.88 -7.55 -29.16
N GLY A 136 -22.12 -8.70 -28.55
CA GLY A 136 -21.39 -9.96 -28.82
C GLY A 136 -21.34 -10.42 -30.29
N ARG A 137 -22.21 -9.89 -31.15
CA ARG A 137 -22.17 -10.12 -32.61
C ARG A 137 -21.04 -9.35 -33.32
N TYR A 138 -20.44 -8.33 -32.70
CA TYR A 138 -19.38 -7.51 -33.29
C TYR A 138 -18.00 -7.86 -32.78
N ILE A 139 -17.89 -8.38 -31.57
CA ILE A 139 -16.63 -8.72 -30.91
C ILE A 139 -16.33 -10.22 -31.04
N GLU A 140 -15.06 -10.55 -31.05
CA GLU A 140 -14.58 -11.90 -31.24
C GLU A 140 -13.53 -12.29 -30.18
N ALA A 141 -13.48 -13.57 -29.86
CA ALA A 141 -12.62 -14.15 -28.84
C ALA A 141 -11.99 -15.46 -29.32
N ARG A 142 -10.79 -15.75 -28.84
CA ARG A 142 -10.15 -17.06 -28.87
C ARG A 142 -9.32 -17.26 -27.59
N LEU A 143 -8.94 -18.51 -27.30
CA LEU A 143 -8.06 -18.83 -26.21
C LEU A 143 -6.63 -18.36 -26.50
N THR A 144 -5.95 -17.81 -25.49
CA THR A 144 -4.53 -17.47 -25.56
C THR A 144 -3.67 -18.74 -25.59
N LYS A 145 -2.43 -18.63 -26.04
CA LYS A 145 -1.45 -19.73 -25.95
C LYS A 145 -1.20 -20.11 -24.50
N PHE A 146 -1.17 -19.13 -23.58
CA PHE A 146 -1.06 -19.37 -22.16
C PHE A 146 -2.21 -20.24 -21.64
N ALA A 147 -3.46 -19.91 -21.98
CA ALA A 147 -4.60 -20.70 -21.57
C ALA A 147 -4.55 -22.14 -22.11
N LEU A 148 -4.12 -22.32 -23.36
CA LEU A 148 -4.00 -23.65 -23.98
C LEU A 148 -2.92 -24.52 -23.30
N ASP A 149 -1.82 -23.91 -22.85
CA ASP A 149 -0.70 -24.62 -22.21
C ASP A 149 -0.99 -24.96 -20.73
N THR A 150 -1.77 -24.11 -20.04
CA THR A 150 -1.87 -24.15 -18.57
C THR A 150 -3.21 -24.63 -18.04
N VAL A 151 -4.30 -24.48 -18.81
CA VAL A 151 -5.67 -24.66 -18.28
C VAL A 151 -6.29 -26.01 -18.67
N PHE A 152 -5.88 -26.59 -19.79
CA PHE A 152 -6.60 -27.73 -20.36
C PHE A 152 -5.76 -28.98 -20.51
N ASN A 153 -6.23 -30.07 -19.92
CA ASN A 153 -5.77 -31.44 -20.20
C ASN A 153 -6.92 -32.43 -20.00
N PRO A 154 -7.54 -32.96 -21.08
CA PRO A 154 -8.68 -33.87 -20.95
C PRO A 154 -8.39 -35.14 -20.15
N LYS A 155 -7.12 -35.56 -20.05
CA LYS A 155 -6.71 -36.80 -19.37
C LYS A 155 -6.63 -36.65 -17.85
N THR A 156 -6.44 -35.41 -17.36
CA THR A 156 -6.37 -35.09 -15.92
C THR A 156 -7.60 -34.33 -15.44
N THR A 157 -8.61 -34.17 -16.27
CA THR A 157 -9.88 -33.49 -15.97
C THR A 157 -10.91 -34.47 -15.43
N ASP A 158 -11.55 -34.17 -14.31
CA ASP A 158 -12.70 -34.85 -13.79
C ASP A 158 -13.98 -34.29 -14.40
N TRP A 159 -14.83 -35.19 -14.90
CA TRP A 159 -16.02 -34.87 -15.68
C TRP A 159 -17.31 -35.18 -14.96
N GLN A 160 -18.28 -34.27 -15.06
CA GLN A 160 -19.66 -34.49 -14.64
C GLN A 160 -20.65 -34.25 -15.77
N LEU A 161 -21.91 -34.62 -15.55
CA LEU A 161 -22.99 -34.28 -16.50
C LEU A 161 -23.43 -32.84 -16.28
N SER A 162 -23.78 -32.17 -17.39
CA SER A 162 -24.41 -30.83 -17.35
C SER A 162 -25.77 -30.90 -16.65
N TYR A 163 -26.32 -29.73 -16.30
CA TYR A 163 -27.60 -29.60 -15.59
C TYR A 163 -28.78 -30.35 -16.26
N ASP A 164 -28.72 -30.50 -17.60
CA ASP A 164 -29.70 -31.18 -18.39
C ASP A 164 -29.37 -32.66 -18.69
N GLY A 165 -28.22 -33.15 -18.19
CA GLY A 165 -27.74 -34.51 -18.39
C GLY A 165 -27.26 -34.85 -19.81
N ARG A 166 -27.28 -33.91 -20.76
CA ARG A 166 -26.99 -34.16 -22.19
C ARG A 166 -25.52 -33.97 -22.55
N ASN A 167 -24.80 -33.16 -21.82
CA ASN A 167 -23.41 -32.85 -22.10
C ASN A 167 -22.53 -33.24 -20.90
N LYS A 168 -21.23 -33.35 -21.15
CA LYS A 168 -20.22 -33.46 -20.09
C LYS A 168 -19.57 -32.09 -19.89
N GLU A 169 -19.38 -31.72 -18.65
CA GLU A 169 -18.63 -30.50 -18.24
C GLU A 169 -17.57 -30.83 -17.20
N PRO A 170 -16.48 -30.10 -17.10
CA PRO A 170 -15.46 -30.33 -16.07
C PRO A 170 -16.00 -29.92 -14.68
N ILE A 171 -15.69 -30.70 -13.65
CA ILE A 171 -15.94 -30.33 -12.26
C ILE A 171 -15.06 -29.12 -11.94
N THR A 172 -13.74 -29.27 -12.16
CA THR A 172 -12.75 -28.20 -12.17
C THR A 172 -11.84 -28.37 -13.37
N LEU A 173 -11.20 -27.31 -13.84
CA LEU A 173 -10.19 -27.38 -14.87
C LEU A 173 -8.82 -27.68 -14.26
N PRO A 174 -7.95 -28.50 -14.90
CA PRO A 174 -6.64 -28.85 -14.39
C PRO A 174 -5.63 -27.71 -14.64
N VAL A 175 -5.79 -26.64 -13.89
CA VAL A 175 -5.00 -25.41 -14.07
C VAL A 175 -3.63 -25.55 -13.39
N LYS A 176 -2.55 -25.46 -14.17
CA LYS A 176 -1.16 -25.57 -13.70
C LYS A 176 -0.52 -24.21 -13.48
N TYR A 177 -1.26 -23.31 -12.84
CA TYR A 177 -0.83 -21.94 -12.52
C TYR A 177 -1.76 -21.35 -11.44
N PRO A 178 -1.30 -20.52 -10.49
CA PRO A 178 -2.16 -19.88 -9.48
C PRO A 178 -3.09 -18.82 -10.07
N LEU A 179 -4.03 -19.26 -10.93
CA LEU A 179 -4.88 -18.40 -11.76
C LEU A 179 -5.76 -17.45 -10.93
N LEU A 180 -6.24 -17.92 -9.77
CA LEU A 180 -7.05 -17.11 -8.87
C LEU A 180 -6.32 -15.85 -8.42
N LEU A 181 -5.03 -15.96 -8.12
CA LEU A 181 -4.21 -14.84 -7.66
C LEU A 181 -3.90 -13.86 -8.79
N ALA A 182 -3.65 -14.36 -10.00
CA ALA A 182 -3.39 -13.50 -11.15
C ALA A 182 -4.62 -12.70 -11.59
N GLN A 183 -5.77 -13.34 -11.63
CA GLN A 183 -7.02 -12.72 -12.10
C GLN A 183 -7.77 -11.96 -11.02
N GLY A 184 -7.58 -12.32 -9.75
CA GLY A 184 -8.45 -11.91 -8.68
C GLY A 184 -9.91 -12.37 -8.87
N ALA A 185 -10.71 -12.23 -7.84
CA ALA A 185 -12.14 -12.54 -7.91
C ALA A 185 -12.93 -11.64 -6.97
N GLU A 186 -14.09 -11.20 -7.41
CA GLU A 186 -15.07 -10.49 -6.59
C GLU A 186 -16.44 -11.15 -6.76
N GLY A 187 -17.11 -11.42 -5.63
CA GLY A 187 -18.44 -12.02 -5.65
C GLY A 187 -19.20 -11.76 -4.37
N ILE A 188 -20.47 -11.48 -4.51
CA ILE A 188 -21.40 -11.26 -3.39
C ILE A 188 -22.36 -12.43 -3.35
N ALA A 189 -22.33 -13.19 -2.26
CA ALA A 189 -23.23 -14.30 -2.00
C ALA A 189 -24.20 -13.95 -0.86
N VAL A 190 -24.99 -14.93 -0.45
CA VAL A 190 -25.89 -14.76 0.71
C VAL A 190 -25.10 -14.99 1.99
N GLY A 191 -24.99 -13.94 2.81
CA GLY A 191 -24.30 -14.00 4.11
C GLY A 191 -22.77 -13.92 4.04
N LEU A 192 -22.16 -13.98 2.85
CA LEU A 192 -20.72 -13.86 2.66
C LEU A 192 -20.38 -13.19 1.32
N ALA A 193 -19.16 -12.71 1.24
CA ALA A 193 -18.61 -12.13 0.02
C ALA A 193 -17.16 -12.58 -0.16
N SER A 194 -16.71 -12.69 -1.40
CA SER A 194 -15.31 -12.89 -1.75
C SER A 194 -14.77 -11.66 -2.45
N LYS A 195 -13.59 -11.18 -2.03
CA LYS A 195 -12.85 -10.10 -2.70
C LYS A 195 -11.36 -10.40 -2.66
N ILE A 196 -10.89 -11.07 -3.69
CA ILE A 196 -9.50 -11.45 -3.90
C ILE A 196 -8.91 -10.50 -4.92
N LEU A 197 -7.86 -9.79 -4.52
CA LEU A 197 -7.20 -8.80 -5.37
C LEU A 197 -6.27 -9.50 -6.38
N PRO A 198 -6.10 -8.96 -7.60
CA PRO A 198 -5.15 -9.49 -8.56
C PRO A 198 -3.71 -9.20 -8.13
N HIS A 199 -2.78 -10.09 -8.51
CA HIS A 199 -1.35 -10.01 -8.23
C HIS A 199 -0.56 -10.14 -9.53
N ASN A 200 0.69 -9.70 -9.51
CA ASN A 200 1.55 -9.72 -10.69
C ASN A 200 1.87 -11.16 -11.14
N PHE A 201 1.77 -11.38 -12.43
CA PHE A 201 1.97 -12.68 -13.07
C PHE A 201 3.34 -13.30 -12.75
N THR A 202 4.40 -12.53 -12.91
CA THR A 202 5.78 -12.99 -12.72
C THR A 202 6.09 -13.20 -11.24
N GLU A 203 5.62 -12.29 -10.36
CA GLU A 203 5.83 -12.38 -8.91
C GLU A 203 5.14 -13.64 -8.33
N ILE A 204 3.97 -14.02 -8.85
CA ILE A 204 3.29 -15.26 -8.46
C ILE A 204 4.18 -16.48 -8.77
N CYS A 205 4.76 -16.55 -9.95
CA CYS A 205 5.67 -17.65 -10.32
C CYS A 205 6.94 -17.65 -9.46
N GLN A 206 7.52 -16.46 -9.20
CA GLN A 206 8.69 -16.34 -8.32
C GLN A 206 8.39 -16.77 -6.90
N ALA A 207 7.23 -16.38 -6.36
CA ALA A 207 6.77 -16.82 -5.03
C ALA A 207 6.52 -18.32 -4.99
N ALA A 208 5.98 -18.92 -6.06
CA ALA A 208 5.82 -20.37 -6.20
C ALA A 208 7.18 -21.11 -6.18
N ILE A 209 8.17 -20.59 -6.88
CA ILE A 209 9.54 -21.14 -6.88
C ILE A 209 10.18 -21.00 -5.49
N ALA A 210 10.05 -19.84 -4.84
CA ALA A 210 10.54 -19.61 -3.49
C ALA A 210 9.91 -20.59 -2.48
N TYR A 211 8.59 -20.80 -2.55
CA TYR A 211 7.90 -21.80 -1.74
C TYR A 211 8.47 -23.20 -1.94
N LEU A 212 8.65 -23.64 -3.20
CA LEU A 212 9.21 -24.97 -3.53
C LEU A 212 10.64 -25.17 -3.04
N ARG A 213 11.41 -24.08 -2.94
CA ARG A 213 12.76 -24.06 -2.39
C ARG A 213 12.80 -23.95 -0.87
N GLY A 214 11.64 -23.78 -0.21
CA GLY A 214 11.54 -23.57 1.24
C GLY A 214 11.93 -22.17 1.69
N GLU A 215 11.95 -21.20 0.80
CA GLU A 215 12.27 -19.80 1.05
C GLU A 215 11.01 -19.02 1.47
N LYS A 216 11.21 -17.90 2.15
CA LYS A 216 10.10 -17.00 2.48
C LYS A 216 9.73 -16.17 1.26
N PHE A 217 8.44 -15.97 1.09
CA PHE A 217 7.90 -15.13 0.03
C PHE A 217 6.85 -14.16 0.60
N ALA A 218 6.56 -13.10 -0.13
CA ALA A 218 5.46 -12.18 0.11
C ALA A 218 4.84 -11.79 -1.23
N LEU A 219 3.52 -11.75 -1.30
CA LEU A 219 2.77 -11.32 -2.48
C LEU A 219 1.91 -10.11 -2.15
N TYR A 220 2.01 -9.10 -2.98
CA TYR A 220 1.21 -7.89 -2.86
C TYR A 220 0.39 -7.65 -4.13
N PRO A 221 -0.80 -7.04 -4.00
CA PRO A 221 -1.65 -6.76 -5.14
C PRO A 221 -0.94 -5.96 -6.24
N ASP A 222 -1.32 -6.24 -7.48
CA ASP A 222 -0.94 -5.49 -8.66
C ASP A 222 -2.19 -5.22 -9.50
N PHE A 223 -2.44 -3.94 -9.81
CA PHE A 223 -3.67 -3.52 -10.45
C PHE A 223 -3.42 -3.09 -11.90
N PRO A 224 -4.26 -3.52 -12.85
CA PRO A 224 -4.13 -3.14 -14.25
C PRO A 224 -4.32 -1.63 -14.51
N THR A 225 -4.89 -0.91 -13.55
CA THR A 225 -5.08 0.55 -13.62
C THR A 225 -3.86 1.33 -13.11
N GLY A 226 -2.78 0.66 -12.69
CA GLY A 226 -1.58 1.30 -12.15
C GLY A 226 -1.78 1.94 -10.78
N GLY A 227 -1.14 3.08 -10.58
CA GLY A 227 -1.19 3.83 -9.33
C GLY A 227 -0.20 3.36 -8.28
N SER A 228 -0.37 3.83 -7.05
CA SER A 228 0.45 3.43 -5.90
C SER A 228 -0.40 2.78 -4.82
N ILE A 229 0.20 1.83 -4.08
CA ILE A 229 -0.48 1.13 -2.98
C ILE A 229 0.33 1.16 -1.69
N ASP A 230 -0.38 1.31 -0.58
CA ASP A 230 0.13 1.07 0.76
C ASP A 230 -0.44 -0.25 1.28
N VAL A 231 0.46 -1.20 1.47
CA VAL A 231 0.16 -2.58 1.87
C VAL A 231 0.48 -2.85 3.34
N SER A 232 0.86 -1.84 4.12
CA SER A 232 1.24 -1.98 5.54
C SER A 232 0.18 -2.67 6.40
N LYS A 233 -1.09 -2.58 5.98
CA LYS A 233 -2.25 -3.21 6.65
C LYS A 233 -2.95 -4.27 5.79
N TYR A 234 -2.26 -4.84 4.82
CA TYR A 234 -2.85 -5.81 3.88
C TYR A 234 -3.34 -7.10 4.54
N ASN A 235 -2.67 -7.54 5.60
CA ASN A 235 -3.02 -8.75 6.36
C ASN A 235 -3.16 -10.00 5.48
N ASP A 236 -2.28 -10.15 4.49
CA ASP A 236 -2.24 -11.29 3.55
C ASP A 236 -3.62 -11.65 2.95
N GLY A 237 -4.41 -10.64 2.62
CA GLY A 237 -5.72 -10.80 1.98
C GLY A 237 -6.86 -11.25 2.88
N LEU A 238 -6.65 -11.42 4.18
CA LEU A 238 -7.69 -11.78 5.13
C LEU A 238 -8.66 -10.62 5.42
N ARG A 239 -9.85 -10.98 5.87
CA ARG A 239 -10.85 -10.02 6.33
C ARG A 239 -10.30 -9.14 7.45
N GLY A 240 -10.53 -7.83 7.35
CA GLY A 240 -9.97 -6.82 8.27
C GLY A 240 -8.68 -6.19 7.75
N GLY A 241 -8.04 -6.78 6.74
CA GLY A 241 -6.97 -6.13 6.00
C GLY A 241 -7.48 -4.91 5.20
N VAL A 242 -6.57 -3.98 4.92
CA VAL A 242 -6.85 -2.78 4.11
C VAL A 242 -5.65 -2.50 3.22
N VAL A 243 -5.92 -2.29 1.94
CA VAL A 243 -4.96 -1.75 0.97
C VAL A 243 -5.42 -0.34 0.63
N LYS A 244 -4.57 0.65 0.83
CA LYS A 244 -4.83 2.01 0.35
C LYS A 244 -4.29 2.12 -1.07
N VAL A 245 -5.07 2.70 -1.95
CA VAL A 245 -4.72 2.88 -3.36
C VAL A 245 -4.79 4.36 -3.70
N ARG A 246 -3.73 4.91 -4.27
CA ARG A 246 -3.64 6.30 -4.73
C ARG A 246 -3.48 6.37 -6.23
N ALA A 247 -4.16 7.34 -6.83
CA ALA A 247 -3.91 7.80 -8.19
C ALA A 247 -2.46 8.30 -8.33
N LYS A 248 -1.86 8.12 -9.49
CA LYS A 248 -0.58 8.76 -9.81
C LYS A 248 -0.84 10.17 -10.32
N ILE A 249 -0.45 11.17 -9.54
CA ILE A 249 -0.63 12.58 -9.86
C ILE A 249 0.74 13.21 -10.07
N GLU A 250 0.95 13.81 -11.23
CA GLU A 250 2.19 14.48 -11.62
C GLU A 250 1.95 15.97 -11.79
N GLN A 251 2.92 16.78 -11.41
CA GLN A 251 2.89 18.21 -11.70
C GLN A 251 3.49 18.43 -13.09
N VAL A 252 2.69 18.90 -14.03
CA VAL A 252 3.13 19.24 -15.40
C VAL A 252 3.81 20.59 -15.41
N ASP A 253 3.19 21.56 -14.75
CA ASP A 253 3.71 22.92 -14.59
C ASP A 253 3.18 23.57 -13.29
N GLY A 254 3.54 24.81 -13.02
CA GLY A 254 3.10 25.53 -11.80
C GLY A 254 1.58 25.77 -11.71
N LYS A 255 0.78 25.39 -12.72
CA LYS A 255 -0.67 25.63 -12.81
C LYS A 255 -1.47 24.42 -13.25
N THR A 256 -0.82 23.34 -13.64
CA THR A 256 -1.45 22.14 -14.21
C THR A 256 -0.92 20.90 -13.56
N LEU A 257 -1.82 20.03 -13.07
CA LEU A 257 -1.56 18.68 -12.62
C LEU A 257 -2.11 17.71 -13.65
N ALA A 258 -1.48 16.55 -13.79
CA ALA A 258 -1.96 15.45 -14.60
C ALA A 258 -2.15 14.20 -13.73
N ILE A 259 -3.31 13.58 -13.82
CA ILE A 259 -3.52 12.22 -13.27
C ILE A 259 -3.15 11.25 -14.38
N ARG A 260 -2.17 10.37 -14.12
CA ARG A 260 -1.64 9.38 -15.06
C ARG A 260 -2.17 7.98 -14.80
N ASP A 261 -2.48 7.66 -13.55
CA ASP A 261 -3.10 6.39 -13.16
C ASP A 261 -4.28 6.65 -12.22
N ILE A 262 -5.27 5.78 -12.27
CA ILE A 262 -6.46 5.88 -11.42
C ILE A 262 -6.49 4.75 -10.39
N PRO A 263 -7.09 4.96 -9.20
CA PRO A 263 -7.24 3.91 -8.22
C PRO A 263 -8.07 2.73 -8.75
N PHE A 264 -7.65 1.53 -8.44
CA PHE A 264 -8.38 0.32 -8.78
C PHE A 264 -9.85 0.41 -8.33
N THR A 265 -10.76 -0.08 -9.14
CA THR A 265 -12.23 0.02 -9.01
C THR A 265 -12.85 1.38 -9.36
N LYS A 266 -12.05 2.36 -9.77
CA LYS A 266 -12.55 3.66 -10.23
C LYS A 266 -12.37 3.78 -11.74
N THR A 267 -13.19 4.62 -12.35
CA THR A 267 -13.05 5.03 -13.75
C THR A 267 -12.76 6.51 -13.82
N THR A 268 -12.25 7.00 -14.97
CA THR A 268 -11.98 8.43 -15.15
C THR A 268 -13.22 9.26 -14.87
N SER A 269 -14.40 8.83 -15.38
CA SER A 269 -15.68 9.52 -15.15
C SER A 269 -16.04 9.59 -13.66
N THR A 270 -15.95 8.47 -12.92
CA THR A 270 -16.27 8.45 -11.47
C THR A 270 -15.30 9.28 -10.66
N LEU A 271 -14.03 9.31 -11.06
CA LEU A 271 -13.00 10.11 -10.41
C LEU A 271 -13.24 11.60 -10.62
N ILE A 272 -13.53 12.02 -11.85
CA ILE A 272 -13.87 13.41 -12.19
C ILE A 272 -15.12 13.87 -11.44
N ASP A 273 -16.16 13.03 -11.35
CA ASP A 273 -17.36 13.30 -10.56
C ASP A 273 -17.03 13.52 -9.08
N SER A 274 -16.14 12.69 -8.51
CA SER A 274 -15.68 12.84 -7.13
C SER A 274 -14.94 14.17 -6.92
N ILE A 275 -14.05 14.54 -7.84
CA ILE A 275 -13.32 15.81 -7.81
C ILE A 275 -14.30 17.00 -7.92
N THR A 276 -15.25 16.93 -8.86
CA THR A 276 -16.29 17.97 -9.06
C THR A 276 -17.13 18.18 -7.80
N LYS A 277 -17.55 17.11 -7.14
CA LYS A 277 -18.26 17.19 -5.85
C LYS A 277 -17.41 17.82 -4.74
N ALA A 278 -16.10 17.62 -4.74
CA ALA A 278 -15.20 18.25 -3.79
C ALA A 278 -15.03 19.78 -4.08
N ILE A 279 -15.03 20.17 -5.36
CA ILE A 279 -15.00 21.57 -5.78
C ILE A 279 -16.30 22.27 -5.36
N GLU A 280 -17.47 21.69 -5.64
CA GLU A 280 -18.79 22.23 -5.26
C GLU A 280 -18.91 22.42 -3.74
N LYS A 281 -18.33 21.50 -2.95
CA LYS A 281 -18.27 21.62 -1.49
C LYS A 281 -17.22 22.63 -1.00
N GLY A 282 -16.51 23.30 -1.91
CA GLY A 282 -15.48 24.29 -1.60
C GLY A 282 -14.24 23.73 -0.90
N LYS A 283 -13.98 22.41 -1.02
CA LYS A 283 -12.81 21.75 -0.42
C LYS A 283 -11.55 21.90 -1.25
N ILE A 284 -11.69 22.00 -2.57
CA ILE A 284 -10.60 22.12 -3.55
C ILE A 284 -10.89 23.26 -4.49
N LYS A 285 -9.86 24.01 -4.90
CA LYS A 285 -9.97 25.12 -5.86
C LYS A 285 -9.34 24.74 -7.19
N ILE A 286 -10.15 24.29 -8.11
CA ILE A 286 -9.76 23.93 -9.47
C ILE A 286 -10.50 24.85 -10.44
N ARG A 287 -9.85 25.28 -11.48
CA ARG A 287 -10.43 26.14 -12.54
C ARG A 287 -11.14 25.32 -13.59
N ARG A 288 -10.52 24.22 -14.06
CA ARG A 288 -11.00 23.38 -15.16
C ARG A 288 -10.38 21.99 -15.05
N ILE A 289 -11.12 20.97 -15.52
CA ILE A 289 -10.67 19.61 -15.66
C ILE A 289 -10.89 19.21 -17.12
N ASP A 290 -9.88 18.61 -17.74
CA ASP A 290 -9.94 18.07 -19.09
C ASP A 290 -9.57 16.59 -19.06
N ASP A 291 -10.43 15.74 -19.62
CA ASP A 291 -10.17 14.32 -19.77
C ASP A 291 -9.68 14.03 -21.20
N ASN A 292 -8.40 13.70 -21.32
CA ASN A 292 -7.74 13.34 -22.57
C ASN A 292 -7.44 11.83 -22.63
N THR A 293 -8.04 11.04 -21.76
CA THR A 293 -7.78 9.60 -21.64
C THR A 293 -8.08 8.90 -22.96
N ALA A 294 -7.10 8.12 -23.41
CA ALA A 294 -7.20 7.27 -24.60
C ALA A 294 -6.75 5.84 -24.27
N ALA A 295 -5.57 5.41 -24.72
CA ALA A 295 -4.97 4.14 -24.30
C ALA A 295 -4.40 4.22 -22.88
N GLU A 296 -3.89 5.41 -22.51
CA GLU A 296 -3.37 5.72 -21.19
C GLU A 296 -4.25 6.80 -20.54
N VAL A 297 -4.26 6.84 -19.21
CA VAL A 297 -5.01 7.84 -18.45
C VAL A 297 -4.30 9.20 -18.55
N GLU A 298 -5.03 10.20 -18.94
CA GLU A 298 -4.59 11.59 -18.89
C GLU A 298 -5.74 12.52 -18.50
N ILE A 299 -5.83 12.86 -17.22
CA ILE A 299 -6.79 13.86 -16.72
C ILE A 299 -6.00 15.10 -16.30
N LEU A 300 -6.17 16.19 -17.03
CA LEU A 300 -5.51 17.46 -16.75
C LEU A 300 -6.35 18.30 -15.79
N ILE A 301 -5.74 18.74 -14.70
CA ILE A 301 -6.36 19.56 -13.67
C ILE A 301 -5.70 20.94 -13.68
N HIS A 302 -6.43 21.96 -14.13
CA HIS A 302 -5.97 23.34 -14.16
C HIS A 302 -6.29 24.06 -12.85
N LEU A 303 -5.26 24.49 -12.15
CA LEU A 303 -5.36 25.11 -10.84
C LEU A 303 -5.88 26.55 -10.93
N ALA A 304 -6.55 27.01 -9.89
CA ALA A 304 -6.92 28.42 -9.74
C ALA A 304 -5.67 29.26 -9.43
N PRO A 305 -5.63 30.54 -9.85
CA PRO A 305 -4.51 31.42 -9.55
C PRO A 305 -4.23 31.52 -8.04
N GLY A 306 -2.96 31.40 -7.64
CA GLY A 306 -2.53 31.48 -6.24
C GLY A 306 -2.70 30.18 -5.44
N THR A 307 -3.05 29.07 -6.09
CA THR A 307 -3.16 27.74 -5.45
C THR A 307 -1.84 26.97 -5.58
N SER A 308 -1.37 26.38 -4.50
CA SER A 308 -0.17 25.54 -4.51
C SER A 308 -0.48 24.17 -5.13
N PRO A 309 0.30 23.69 -6.12
CA PRO A 309 0.15 22.36 -6.70
C PRO A 309 0.19 21.25 -5.64
N ASP A 310 1.17 21.28 -4.73
CA ASP A 310 1.39 20.25 -3.72
C ASP A 310 0.21 20.14 -2.75
N LYS A 311 -0.27 21.28 -2.23
CA LYS A 311 -1.45 21.29 -1.37
C LYS A 311 -2.70 20.81 -2.09
N THR A 312 -2.78 21.03 -3.41
CA THR A 312 -3.90 20.52 -4.20
C THR A 312 -3.81 19.01 -4.38
N ILE A 313 -2.61 18.45 -4.58
CA ILE A 313 -2.39 17.00 -4.63
C ILE A 313 -2.84 16.36 -3.32
N ASP A 314 -2.41 16.89 -2.18
CA ASP A 314 -2.82 16.41 -0.87
C ASP A 314 -4.34 16.52 -0.67
N ALA A 315 -4.94 17.64 -1.13
CA ALA A 315 -6.40 17.84 -1.09
C ALA A 315 -7.16 16.85 -1.97
N LEU A 316 -6.62 16.49 -3.15
CA LEU A 316 -7.19 15.47 -4.01
C LEU A 316 -7.19 14.12 -3.31
N TYR A 317 -6.11 13.72 -2.66
CA TYR A 317 -6.06 12.48 -1.88
C TYR A 317 -7.00 12.52 -0.67
N ALA A 318 -7.06 13.63 0.06
CA ALA A 318 -7.87 13.72 1.28
C ALA A 318 -9.39 13.81 1.05
N PHE A 319 -9.85 14.35 -0.08
CA PHE A 319 -11.26 14.71 -0.29
C PHE A 319 -11.93 14.08 -1.48
N THR A 320 -11.19 13.34 -2.30
CA THR A 320 -11.72 12.72 -3.52
C THR A 320 -11.36 11.24 -3.58
N ASP A 321 -11.87 10.57 -4.59
CA ASP A 321 -11.55 9.18 -4.86
C ASP A 321 -10.13 8.97 -5.46
N CYS A 322 -9.27 10.01 -5.47
CA CYS A 322 -7.84 9.86 -5.79
C CYS A 322 -7.10 9.00 -4.76
N GLU A 323 -7.60 8.88 -3.52
CA GLU A 323 -7.20 7.86 -2.57
C GLU A 323 -8.42 7.02 -2.19
N THR A 324 -8.32 5.71 -2.28
CA THR A 324 -9.39 4.77 -1.90
C THR A 324 -8.84 3.66 -1.03
N ASN A 325 -9.72 3.10 -0.18
CA ASN A 325 -9.41 1.95 0.65
C ASN A 325 -10.10 0.72 0.10
N ILE A 326 -9.36 -0.36 -0.10
CA ILE A 326 -9.89 -1.64 -0.52
C ILE A 326 -9.69 -2.64 0.62
N SER A 327 -10.79 -3.26 1.06
CA SER A 327 -10.73 -4.31 2.08
C SER A 327 -10.83 -5.67 1.40
N PRO A 328 -9.75 -6.47 1.38
CA PRO A 328 -9.76 -7.82 0.83
C PRO A 328 -10.57 -8.76 1.74
N ASN A 329 -11.04 -9.86 1.16
CA ASN A 329 -11.68 -10.95 1.87
C ASN A 329 -11.54 -12.20 1.02
N CYS A 330 -10.47 -12.95 1.22
CA CYS A 330 -10.19 -14.15 0.45
C CYS A 330 -11.10 -15.31 0.92
N CYS A 331 -12.21 -15.48 0.21
CA CYS A 331 -13.14 -16.59 0.40
C CYS A 331 -13.16 -17.44 -0.86
N VAL A 332 -12.93 -18.73 -0.73
CA VAL A 332 -12.89 -19.73 -1.82
C VAL A 332 -13.70 -20.95 -1.46
N ILE A 333 -14.10 -21.72 -2.47
CA ILE A 333 -14.66 -23.07 -2.26
C ILE A 333 -13.51 -24.07 -2.24
N LYS A 334 -13.40 -24.78 -1.12
CA LYS A 334 -12.48 -25.90 -0.91
C LYS A 334 -13.24 -27.06 -0.32
N ASP A 335 -13.09 -28.27 -0.87
CA ASP A 335 -13.77 -29.47 -0.39
C ASP A 335 -15.30 -29.29 -0.24
N ASN A 336 -15.93 -28.63 -1.22
CA ASN A 336 -17.36 -28.30 -1.22
C ASN A 336 -17.82 -27.46 -0.01
N LYS A 337 -16.93 -26.58 0.51
CA LYS A 337 -17.22 -25.65 1.59
C LYS A 337 -16.59 -24.30 1.34
N PRO A 338 -17.24 -23.18 1.73
CA PRO A 338 -16.60 -21.88 1.71
C PRO A 338 -15.54 -21.77 2.81
N CYS A 339 -14.31 -21.45 2.45
CA CYS A 339 -13.17 -21.30 3.33
C CYS A 339 -12.58 -19.89 3.21
N PHE A 340 -12.13 -19.33 4.33
CA PHE A 340 -11.40 -18.07 4.36
C PHE A 340 -9.92 -18.39 4.55
N LEU A 341 -9.11 -18.07 3.57
CA LEU A 341 -7.68 -18.40 3.51
C LEU A 341 -6.84 -17.13 3.32
N THR A 342 -5.56 -17.22 3.65
CA THR A 342 -4.59 -16.19 3.26
C THR A 342 -4.24 -16.32 1.78
N ILE A 343 -3.67 -15.28 1.19
CA ILE A 343 -3.13 -15.34 -0.17
C ILE A 343 -1.96 -16.34 -0.25
N SER A 344 -1.16 -16.40 0.81
CA SER A 344 -0.08 -17.38 0.95
C SER A 344 -0.60 -18.82 0.97
N ASP A 345 -1.72 -19.11 1.67
CA ASP A 345 -2.35 -20.42 1.67
C ASP A 345 -2.89 -20.80 0.29
N VAL A 346 -3.51 -19.85 -0.43
CA VAL A 346 -4.01 -20.06 -1.78
C VAL A 346 -2.85 -20.34 -2.74
N LEU A 347 -1.75 -19.61 -2.66
CA LEU A 347 -0.55 -19.87 -3.46
C LEU A 347 -0.01 -21.28 -3.19
N THR A 348 0.19 -21.61 -1.92
CA THR A 348 0.69 -22.93 -1.51
C THR A 348 -0.18 -24.05 -2.06
N HIS A 349 -1.51 -23.95 -1.90
CA HIS A 349 -2.45 -24.92 -2.43
C HIS A 349 -2.35 -25.06 -3.95
N SER A 350 -2.32 -23.94 -4.69
CA SER A 350 -2.20 -23.96 -6.14
C SER A 350 -0.87 -24.55 -6.62
N VAL A 351 0.22 -24.33 -5.90
CA VAL A 351 1.55 -24.89 -6.24
C VAL A 351 1.56 -26.41 -6.02
N GLU A 352 1.04 -26.89 -4.89
CA GLU A 352 0.94 -28.34 -4.65
C GLU A 352 -0.01 -29.00 -5.66
N HIS A 353 -1.15 -28.37 -5.97
CA HIS A 353 -2.07 -28.85 -7.00
C HIS A 353 -1.40 -28.92 -8.39
N THR A 354 -0.60 -27.89 -8.76
CA THR A 354 0.20 -27.90 -9.99
C THR A 354 1.17 -29.08 -10.02
N LYS A 355 1.87 -29.32 -8.91
CA LYS A 355 2.81 -30.45 -8.76
C LYS A 355 2.11 -31.80 -8.91
N ASP A 356 0.92 -31.94 -8.36
CA ASP A 356 0.12 -33.16 -8.48
C ASP A 356 -0.38 -33.36 -9.91
N LEU A 357 -0.83 -32.30 -10.58
CA LEU A 357 -1.22 -32.38 -12.01
C LEU A 357 -0.05 -32.77 -12.90
N LEU A 358 1.13 -32.17 -12.71
CA LEU A 358 2.34 -32.55 -13.46
C LEU A 358 2.74 -34.01 -13.19
N ARG A 359 2.62 -34.49 -11.95
CA ARG A 359 2.83 -35.89 -11.60
C ARG A 359 1.85 -36.81 -12.35
N MET A 360 0.56 -36.48 -12.33
CA MET A 360 -0.46 -37.25 -13.05
C MET A 360 -0.17 -37.28 -14.54
N GLU A 361 0.21 -36.20 -15.15
CA GLU A 361 0.58 -36.12 -16.57
C GLU A 361 1.78 -37.04 -16.88
N LEU A 362 2.82 -37.03 -16.08
CA LEU A 362 3.98 -37.93 -16.22
C LEU A 362 3.62 -39.40 -16.00
N GLU A 363 2.76 -39.73 -15.05
CA GLU A 363 2.27 -41.09 -14.80
C GLU A 363 1.43 -41.59 -15.96
N ILE A 364 0.53 -40.77 -16.49
CA ILE A 364 -0.25 -41.12 -17.67
C ILE A 364 0.70 -41.36 -18.85
N ARG A 365 1.65 -40.48 -19.08
CA ARG A 365 2.64 -40.60 -20.16
C ARG A 365 3.51 -41.86 -20.00
N ARG A 366 3.97 -42.13 -18.77
CA ARG A 366 4.70 -43.37 -18.46
C ARG A 366 3.87 -44.60 -18.81
N ASN A 367 2.59 -44.64 -18.41
CA ASN A 367 1.71 -45.77 -18.69
C ASN A 367 1.46 -45.95 -20.20
N GLU A 368 1.27 -44.85 -20.92
CA GLU A 368 1.14 -44.88 -22.38
C GLU A 368 2.39 -45.42 -23.06
N LEU A 369 3.58 -45.03 -22.60
CA LEU A 369 4.84 -45.53 -23.14
C LEU A 369 5.09 -46.99 -22.77
N LEU A 370 4.69 -47.43 -21.57
CA LEU A 370 4.74 -48.85 -21.19
C LEU A 370 3.83 -49.70 -22.05
N GLU A 371 2.60 -49.25 -22.33
CA GLU A 371 1.71 -49.92 -23.27
C GLU A 371 2.23 -49.95 -24.71
N GLN A 372 2.84 -48.84 -25.16
CA GLN A 372 3.50 -48.80 -26.47
C GLN A 372 4.69 -49.75 -26.54
N LEU A 373 5.55 -49.75 -25.50
CA LEU A 373 6.69 -50.65 -25.36
C LEU A 373 6.24 -52.13 -25.38
N PHE A 374 5.20 -52.42 -24.63
CA PHE A 374 4.60 -53.75 -24.58
C PHE A 374 4.10 -54.21 -25.96
N PHE A 375 3.27 -53.39 -26.62
CA PHE A 375 2.67 -53.74 -27.87
C PHE A 375 3.69 -53.87 -29.01
N ILE A 376 4.66 -52.96 -29.09
CA ILE A 376 5.75 -53.04 -30.08
C ILE A 376 6.61 -54.29 -29.84
N SER A 377 6.88 -54.64 -28.60
CA SER A 377 7.63 -55.85 -28.24
C SER A 377 6.83 -57.12 -28.62
N LEU A 378 5.52 -57.10 -28.41
CA LEU A 378 4.62 -58.20 -28.78
C LEU A 378 4.55 -58.37 -30.29
N GLU A 379 4.37 -57.24 -31.05
CA GLU A 379 4.34 -57.21 -32.50
C GLU A 379 5.68 -57.71 -33.09
N ARG A 380 6.79 -57.28 -32.51
CA ARG A 380 8.15 -57.71 -32.90
C ARG A 380 8.28 -59.25 -32.81
N ILE A 381 7.96 -59.82 -31.63
CA ILE A 381 8.05 -61.26 -31.42
C ILE A 381 7.15 -61.99 -32.40
N PHE A 382 5.93 -61.53 -32.60
CA PHE A 382 4.97 -62.12 -33.53
C PHE A 382 5.52 -62.17 -34.97
N ILE A 383 6.17 -61.12 -35.44
CA ILE A 383 6.71 -61.00 -36.79
C ILE A 383 8.05 -61.76 -36.92
N GLU A 384 8.98 -61.64 -36.02
CA GLU A 384 10.29 -62.26 -36.04
C GLU A 384 10.21 -63.77 -35.94
N GLU A 385 9.35 -64.28 -35.06
CA GLU A 385 9.07 -65.71 -34.92
C GLU A 385 8.13 -66.26 -36.03
N ARG A 386 7.65 -65.37 -36.89
CA ARG A 386 6.76 -65.72 -38.02
C ARG A 386 5.51 -66.52 -37.62
N MET A 387 4.97 -66.23 -36.43
CA MET A 387 3.82 -67.00 -35.88
C MET A 387 2.61 -67.02 -36.85
N TYR A 388 2.45 -65.93 -37.61
CA TYR A 388 1.41 -65.81 -38.67
C TYR A 388 1.54 -66.80 -39.86
N LYS A 389 2.69 -67.49 -39.99
CA LYS A 389 2.94 -68.48 -41.07
C LYS A 389 2.82 -69.92 -40.56
N GLU A 390 2.54 -70.12 -39.33
CA GLU A 390 2.39 -71.45 -38.81
C GLU A 390 1.04 -72.11 -39.27
N THR A 391 1.02 -73.41 -39.65
CA THR A 391 -0.14 -74.13 -40.09
C THR A 391 -1.32 -74.06 -39.12
N ARG A 392 -1.02 -74.12 -37.80
CA ARG A 392 -2.08 -74.00 -36.78
C ARG A 392 -2.73 -72.60 -36.72
N PHE A 393 -2.02 -71.56 -37.12
CA PHE A 393 -2.54 -70.22 -37.28
C PHE A 393 -3.37 -70.04 -38.51
N GLU A 394 -2.87 -70.58 -39.66
CA GLU A 394 -3.52 -70.42 -40.97
C GLU A 394 -4.80 -71.31 -41.09
N GLN A 395 -4.81 -72.48 -40.42
CA GLN A 395 -5.93 -73.43 -40.49
C GLN A 395 -6.83 -73.44 -39.26
N ALA A 396 -6.73 -72.45 -38.39
CA ALA A 396 -7.55 -72.34 -37.20
C ALA A 396 -9.04 -72.23 -37.54
N PRO A 397 -9.90 -72.97 -36.88
CA PRO A 397 -11.32 -72.98 -37.22
C PRO A 397 -12.09 -71.74 -36.80
N ASN A 398 -11.57 -71.02 -35.81
CA ASN A 398 -12.17 -69.77 -35.31
C ASN A 398 -11.13 -68.92 -34.67
N GLN A 399 -11.52 -67.69 -34.33
CA GLN A 399 -10.66 -66.70 -33.70
C GLN A 399 -10.13 -67.11 -32.29
N ASP A 400 -10.95 -67.85 -31.54
CA ASP A 400 -10.57 -68.38 -30.22
C ASP A 400 -9.41 -69.35 -30.30
N ALA A 401 -9.44 -70.28 -31.27
CA ALA A 401 -8.35 -71.23 -31.51
C ALA A 401 -7.02 -70.52 -31.88
N VAL A 402 -7.10 -69.34 -32.59
CA VAL A 402 -5.95 -68.55 -32.94
C VAL A 402 -5.39 -67.89 -31.67
N VAL A 403 -6.24 -67.40 -30.82
CA VAL A 403 -5.84 -66.73 -29.55
C VAL A 403 -5.18 -67.80 -28.63
N GLU A 404 -5.72 -68.99 -28.46
CA GLU A 404 -5.11 -70.07 -27.69
C GLU A 404 -3.74 -70.45 -28.26
N PHE A 405 -3.64 -70.63 -29.55
CA PHE A 405 -2.37 -70.90 -30.21
C PHE A 405 -1.34 -69.84 -29.95
N LEU A 406 -1.72 -68.58 -30.08
CA LEU A 406 -0.83 -67.47 -29.83
C LEU A 406 -0.42 -67.41 -28.37
N ASP A 407 -1.30 -67.63 -27.41
CA ASP A 407 -0.96 -67.63 -25.97
C ASP A 407 0.06 -68.74 -25.62
N GLU A 408 -0.07 -69.92 -26.19
CA GLU A 408 0.89 -71.03 -26.08
C GLU A 408 2.24 -70.61 -26.66
N LYS A 409 2.27 -70.02 -27.87
CA LYS A 409 3.50 -69.59 -28.58
C LYS A 409 4.23 -68.48 -27.89
N PHE A 410 3.52 -67.56 -27.25
CA PHE A 410 4.10 -66.48 -26.45
C PHE A 410 4.62 -66.96 -25.11
N ALA A 411 4.31 -68.15 -24.66
CA ALA A 411 4.71 -68.65 -23.34
C ALA A 411 6.22 -68.49 -23.01
N PRO A 412 7.19 -68.79 -23.93
CA PRO A 412 8.60 -68.62 -23.70
C PRO A 412 9.03 -67.14 -23.57
N PHE A 413 8.24 -66.23 -24.14
CA PHE A 413 8.57 -64.79 -24.18
C PHE A 413 7.89 -63.98 -23.07
N LYS A 414 6.88 -64.58 -22.38
CA LYS A 414 6.13 -63.88 -21.30
C LYS A 414 7.02 -63.23 -20.25
N LYS A 415 8.17 -63.83 -19.93
CA LYS A 415 9.15 -63.30 -18.97
C LYS A 415 9.91 -62.03 -19.46
N LYS A 416 9.92 -61.77 -20.77
CA LYS A 416 10.60 -60.62 -21.40
C LYS A 416 9.69 -59.42 -21.57
N LEU A 417 8.38 -59.60 -21.35
CA LEU A 417 7.38 -58.56 -21.51
C LEU A 417 7.12 -57.80 -20.22
N VAL A 418 6.72 -56.54 -20.33
CA VAL A 418 6.50 -55.62 -19.21
C VAL A 418 5.28 -56.01 -18.36
N ARG A 419 4.28 -56.64 -18.96
CA ARG A 419 3.10 -57.17 -18.28
C ARG A 419 2.63 -58.47 -18.91
N SER A 420 1.66 -59.10 -18.26
CA SER A 420 0.97 -60.30 -18.81
C SER A 420 0.19 -59.97 -20.06
N ILE A 421 0.16 -60.90 -21.03
CA ILE A 421 -0.60 -60.81 -22.25
C ILE A 421 -2.08 -61.08 -21.91
N THR A 422 -2.96 -60.26 -22.40
CA THR A 422 -4.40 -60.44 -22.29
C THR A 422 -4.96 -60.94 -23.60
N ARG A 423 -6.20 -61.48 -23.57
CA ARG A 423 -6.93 -61.90 -24.76
C ARG A 423 -7.08 -60.76 -25.77
N ASP A 424 -7.36 -59.54 -25.28
CA ASP A 424 -7.54 -58.35 -26.12
C ASP A 424 -6.23 -57.94 -26.81
N ASP A 425 -5.08 -58.14 -26.19
CA ASP A 425 -3.77 -57.91 -26.83
C ASP A 425 -3.55 -58.83 -28.00
N LEU A 426 -3.91 -60.11 -27.84
CA LEU A 426 -3.82 -61.10 -28.93
C LEU A 426 -4.82 -60.79 -30.07
N LEU A 427 -6.03 -60.38 -29.75
CA LEU A 427 -7.01 -59.93 -30.75
C LEU A 427 -6.49 -58.71 -31.53
N ARG A 428 -5.89 -57.77 -30.84
CA ARG A 428 -5.27 -56.58 -31.42
C ARG A 428 -4.06 -56.91 -32.35
N LEU A 429 -3.33 -57.98 -32.07
CA LEU A 429 -2.28 -58.46 -32.95
C LEU A 429 -2.88 -58.99 -34.27
N LEU A 430 -4.07 -59.59 -34.25
CA LEU A 430 -4.75 -60.09 -35.45
C LEU A 430 -5.24 -58.97 -36.37
N GLU A 431 -5.41 -57.74 -35.83
CA GLU A 431 -5.78 -56.58 -36.63
C GLU A 431 -4.59 -55.96 -37.39
N ILE A 432 -3.35 -56.46 -37.20
CA ILE A 432 -2.19 -55.94 -37.89
C ILE A 432 -2.30 -56.16 -39.40
N LYS A 433 -2.23 -55.07 -40.16
CA LYS A 433 -2.31 -55.11 -41.62
C LYS A 433 -1.09 -55.83 -42.21
N MET A 434 -1.28 -56.76 -43.14
CA MET A 434 -0.21 -57.47 -43.84
C MET A 434 0.85 -56.54 -44.44
N GLN A 435 0.47 -55.34 -44.91
CA GLN A 435 1.39 -54.31 -45.38
C GLN A 435 2.42 -53.90 -44.30
N ARG A 436 2.04 -53.90 -43.01
CA ARG A 436 2.94 -53.58 -41.88
C ARG A 436 3.93 -54.72 -41.64
N ILE A 437 3.48 -55.95 -41.76
CA ILE A 437 4.35 -57.15 -41.69
C ILE A 437 5.39 -57.15 -42.82
N LEU A 438 4.96 -56.85 -44.05
CA LEU A 438 5.84 -56.83 -45.25
C LEU A 438 6.87 -55.69 -45.20
N LYS A 439 6.52 -54.58 -44.58
CA LYS A 439 7.40 -53.40 -44.43
C LYS A 439 8.15 -53.38 -43.11
N TYR A 440 8.10 -54.45 -42.33
CA TYR A 440 8.77 -54.50 -41.04
C TYR A 440 10.29 -54.37 -41.20
N SER A 441 10.91 -53.46 -40.46
CA SER A 441 12.34 -53.27 -40.39
C SER A 441 12.76 -53.41 -38.92
N LYS A 442 13.62 -54.36 -38.64
CA LYS A 442 14.11 -54.62 -37.29
C LYS A 442 14.84 -53.40 -36.73
N ASP A 443 15.69 -52.76 -37.54
CA ASP A 443 16.49 -51.60 -37.11
C ASP A 443 15.56 -50.45 -36.65
N LYS A 444 14.47 -50.17 -37.40
CA LYS A 444 13.50 -49.12 -37.01
C LYS A 444 12.72 -49.48 -35.75
N ALA A 445 12.41 -50.76 -35.55
CA ALA A 445 11.75 -51.19 -34.31
C ALA A 445 12.70 -51.06 -33.11
N ASP A 446 13.99 -51.42 -33.29
CA ASP A 446 15.01 -51.25 -32.26
C ASP A 446 15.28 -49.77 -31.90
N GLU A 447 15.34 -48.88 -32.90
CA GLU A 447 15.45 -47.43 -32.68
C GLU A 447 14.23 -46.88 -31.90
N LEU A 448 13.00 -47.30 -32.28
CA LEU A 448 11.79 -46.89 -31.60
C LEU A 448 11.77 -47.37 -30.13
N LEU A 449 12.11 -48.66 -29.92
CA LEU A 449 12.22 -49.23 -28.57
C LEU A 449 13.28 -48.53 -27.72
N ALA A 450 14.43 -48.17 -28.31
CA ALA A 450 15.49 -47.42 -27.62
C ALA A 450 15.00 -46.04 -27.26
N ARG A 451 14.29 -45.34 -28.14
CA ARG A 451 13.71 -44.03 -27.87
C ARG A 451 12.68 -44.07 -26.71
N ILE A 452 11.75 -45.02 -26.75
CA ILE A 452 10.74 -45.20 -25.71
C ILE A 452 11.41 -45.49 -24.36
N LYS A 453 12.43 -46.38 -24.34
CA LYS A 453 13.16 -46.69 -23.13
C LYS A 453 13.92 -45.50 -22.56
N LYS A 454 14.45 -44.61 -23.42
CA LYS A 454 15.11 -43.38 -23.01
C LYS A 454 14.12 -42.43 -22.38
N GLU A 455 12.98 -42.18 -23.04
CA GLU A 455 11.91 -41.33 -22.54
C GLU A 455 11.32 -41.86 -21.22
N LEU A 456 11.14 -43.20 -21.08
CA LEU A 456 10.72 -43.80 -19.81
C LEU A 456 11.71 -43.50 -18.64
N LYS A 457 13.02 -43.58 -18.91
CA LYS A 457 14.02 -43.26 -17.87
C LYS A 457 14.00 -41.78 -17.49
N GLU A 458 13.79 -40.89 -18.47
CA GLU A 458 13.64 -39.47 -18.21
C GLU A 458 12.41 -39.21 -17.35
N ILE A 459 11.26 -39.82 -17.66
CA ILE A 459 10.04 -39.71 -16.86
C ILE A 459 10.22 -40.29 -15.45
N GLU A 460 10.88 -41.44 -15.31
CA GLU A 460 11.16 -42.03 -13.99
C GLU A 460 12.06 -41.14 -13.14
N HIS A 461 13.05 -40.49 -13.75
CA HIS A 461 13.87 -39.48 -13.10
C HIS A 461 13.02 -38.29 -12.65
N ASP A 462 12.17 -37.75 -13.52
CA ASP A 462 11.32 -36.61 -13.27
C ASP A 462 10.30 -36.89 -12.16
N LEU A 463 9.71 -38.09 -12.15
CA LEU A 463 8.79 -38.54 -11.08
C LEU A 463 9.50 -38.66 -9.71
N ALA A 464 10.80 -38.94 -9.70
CA ALA A 464 11.61 -38.95 -8.48
C ALA A 464 11.97 -37.55 -8.00
N HIS A 465 11.95 -36.54 -8.88
CA HIS A 465 12.37 -35.15 -8.62
C HIS A 465 11.26 -34.13 -8.92
N MET A 466 10.03 -34.41 -8.46
CA MET A 466 8.84 -33.60 -8.80
C MET A 466 8.96 -32.13 -8.39
N THR A 467 9.72 -31.80 -7.36
CA THR A 467 9.96 -30.40 -6.96
C THR A 467 10.72 -29.63 -8.04
N ASP A 468 11.78 -30.25 -8.59
CA ASP A 468 12.57 -29.62 -9.66
C ASP A 468 11.74 -29.51 -10.96
N VAL A 469 10.95 -30.53 -11.28
CA VAL A 469 10.02 -30.47 -12.43
C VAL A 469 9.04 -29.30 -12.29
N THR A 470 8.52 -29.08 -11.09
CA THR A 470 7.56 -27.99 -10.84
C THR A 470 8.26 -26.63 -10.89
N ILE A 471 9.49 -26.51 -10.39
CA ILE A 471 10.31 -25.28 -10.52
C ILE A 471 10.55 -24.98 -12.00
N ASN A 472 11.01 -25.97 -12.77
CA ASN A 472 11.26 -25.82 -14.22
C ASN A 472 9.99 -25.42 -14.98
N TRP A 473 8.84 -25.91 -14.55
CA TRP A 473 7.55 -25.50 -15.10
C TRP A 473 7.27 -24.01 -14.88
N TYR A 474 7.47 -23.50 -13.67
CA TYR A 474 7.27 -22.05 -13.39
C TYR A 474 8.32 -21.19 -14.09
N GLU A 475 9.58 -21.64 -14.17
CA GLU A 475 10.63 -20.96 -14.94
C GLU A 475 10.29 -20.88 -16.43
N TYR A 476 9.76 -21.98 -17.02
CA TYR A 476 9.24 -21.99 -18.38
C TYR A 476 8.10 -20.99 -18.59
N ILE A 477 7.16 -20.90 -17.63
CA ILE A 477 6.05 -19.94 -17.69
C ILE A 477 6.58 -18.49 -17.65
N ILE A 478 7.56 -18.20 -16.78
CA ILE A 478 8.18 -16.87 -16.72
C ILE A 478 8.88 -16.52 -18.04
N GLU A 479 9.71 -17.43 -18.55
CA GLU A 479 10.48 -17.20 -19.79
C GLU A 479 9.56 -16.96 -20.99
N LYS A 480 8.49 -17.73 -21.09
CA LYS A 480 7.60 -17.70 -22.25
C LYS A 480 6.59 -16.57 -22.25
N TYR A 481 6.06 -16.21 -21.08
CA TYR A 481 4.92 -15.30 -20.93
C TYR A 481 5.19 -14.11 -20.01
N GLY A 482 6.23 -14.13 -19.19
CA GLY A 482 6.46 -13.13 -18.15
C GLY A 482 6.77 -11.73 -18.69
N ALA A 483 7.39 -11.63 -19.89
CA ALA A 483 7.77 -10.35 -20.47
C ALA A 483 6.56 -9.45 -20.80
N ASP A 484 5.39 -10.06 -21.08
CA ASP A 484 4.16 -9.34 -21.42
C ASP A 484 3.38 -8.84 -20.19
N HIS A 485 3.83 -9.18 -18.97
CA HIS A 485 3.14 -8.89 -17.72
C HIS A 485 4.04 -8.17 -16.69
N PRO A 486 4.51 -6.94 -16.98
CA PRO A 486 5.25 -6.15 -16.01
C PRO A 486 4.35 -5.74 -14.85
N ARG A 487 4.95 -5.36 -13.70
CA ARG A 487 4.20 -4.78 -12.60
C ARG A 487 3.74 -3.38 -12.96
N HIS A 488 2.45 -3.10 -12.72
CA HIS A 488 1.84 -1.80 -13.00
C HIS A 488 1.74 -0.92 -11.76
N THR A 489 1.54 -1.50 -10.59
CA THR A 489 1.27 -0.78 -9.35
C THR A 489 2.54 -0.58 -8.52
N GLU A 490 2.81 0.63 -8.07
CA GLU A 490 3.95 0.94 -7.24
C GLU A 490 3.63 0.75 -5.74
N ILE A 491 4.48 0.00 -5.01
CA ILE A 491 4.32 -0.20 -3.57
C ILE A 491 5.02 0.94 -2.83
N ARG A 492 4.26 1.70 -2.03
CA ARG A 492 4.77 2.82 -1.21
C ARG A 492 4.07 2.86 0.14
N ASN A 493 4.73 3.39 1.15
CA ASN A 493 4.07 3.79 2.38
C ASN A 493 3.47 5.19 2.18
N PHE A 494 2.21 5.36 2.57
CA PHE A 494 1.54 6.64 2.41
C PHE A 494 1.57 7.46 3.69
N ASP A 495 1.91 8.73 3.54
CA ASP A 495 1.75 9.70 4.60
C ASP A 495 0.28 9.86 5.00
N THR A 496 0.05 9.97 6.29
CA THR A 496 -1.28 10.31 6.80
C THR A 496 -1.53 11.79 6.52
N ILE A 497 -2.35 12.09 5.51
CA ILE A 497 -2.76 13.45 5.18
C ILE A 497 -3.87 13.85 6.15
N GLU A 498 -3.59 14.76 7.08
CA GLU A 498 -4.63 15.34 7.93
C GLU A 498 -5.44 16.36 7.12
N ALA A 499 -6.73 16.06 6.94
CA ALA A 499 -7.65 16.89 6.17
C ALA A 499 -7.69 18.36 6.65
N THR A 500 -7.38 18.62 7.90
CA THR A 500 -7.32 19.95 8.51
C THR A 500 -6.07 20.76 8.11
N GLU A 501 -4.97 20.09 7.76
CA GLU A 501 -3.72 20.76 7.37
C GLU A 501 -3.70 21.12 5.88
N VAL A 502 -4.46 20.39 5.09
CA VAL A 502 -4.48 20.53 3.63
C VAL A 502 -5.44 21.62 3.14
N ILE A 503 -6.49 21.92 3.91
CA ILE A 503 -7.44 22.97 3.56
C ILE A 503 -6.77 24.33 3.81
N GLU A 504 -6.63 25.11 2.76
CA GLU A 504 -6.19 26.50 2.88
C GLU A 504 -7.16 27.28 3.79
N ALA A 505 -6.62 27.95 4.79
CA ALA A 505 -7.36 28.83 5.69
C ALA A 505 -7.81 30.09 4.92
N THR A 506 -8.82 29.93 4.07
CA THR A 506 -9.28 30.97 3.14
C THR A 506 -10.31 31.92 3.74
N GLU A 507 -10.93 31.50 4.82
CA GLU A 507 -11.92 32.32 5.53
C GLU A 507 -11.26 33.11 6.64
N LYS A 508 -11.78 34.30 6.89
CA LYS A 508 -11.33 35.14 7.99
C LYS A 508 -12.35 35.10 9.11
N LEU A 509 -11.91 34.71 10.30
CA LEU A 509 -12.75 34.67 11.49
C LEU A 509 -12.72 36.03 12.20
N TYR A 510 -13.90 36.50 12.58
CA TYR A 510 -14.08 37.76 13.27
C TYR A 510 -14.86 37.58 14.58
N ILE A 511 -14.67 38.45 15.56
CA ILE A 511 -15.35 38.45 16.83
C ILE A 511 -15.95 39.82 17.16
N ASN A 512 -17.19 39.82 17.58
CA ASN A 512 -17.83 40.96 18.23
C ASN A 512 -17.87 40.68 19.74
N ARG A 513 -16.92 41.28 20.48
CA ARG A 513 -16.79 41.05 21.92
C ARG A 513 -17.92 41.68 22.73
N SER A 514 -18.55 42.75 22.24
CA SER A 514 -19.64 43.45 22.92
C SER A 514 -20.93 42.62 22.92
N ASP A 515 -21.23 42.05 21.79
CA ASP A 515 -22.44 41.26 21.57
C ASP A 515 -22.25 39.78 21.84
N GLY A 516 -20.99 39.32 21.88
CA GLY A 516 -20.65 37.92 22.13
C GLY A 516 -20.84 37.01 20.93
N PHE A 517 -20.69 37.51 19.69
CA PHE A 517 -20.77 36.71 18.47
C PHE A 517 -19.41 36.56 17.83
N MET A 518 -19.20 35.42 17.19
CA MET A 518 -18.06 35.11 16.37
C MET A 518 -18.52 34.49 15.05
N GLY A 519 -17.73 34.66 13.96
CA GLY A 519 -18.04 34.02 12.69
C GLY A 519 -17.33 34.62 11.50
N THR A 520 -17.41 33.93 10.36
CA THR A 520 -16.77 34.37 9.10
C THR A 520 -17.57 35.46 8.39
N GLY A 521 -18.85 35.60 8.71
CA GLY A 521 -19.74 36.62 8.16
C GLY A 521 -19.61 38.01 8.81
N LEU A 522 -18.88 38.15 9.93
CA LEU A 522 -18.78 39.39 10.73
C LEU A 522 -17.65 40.31 10.25
N LYS A 523 -17.59 40.60 8.97
CA LYS A 523 -16.42 41.31 8.31
C LYS A 523 -16.15 42.72 8.83
N LYS A 524 -17.00 43.33 9.65
CA LYS A 524 -16.85 44.65 10.23
C LYS A 524 -16.28 44.65 11.65
N ASP A 525 -16.18 43.47 12.28
CA ASP A 525 -15.76 43.28 13.64
C ASP A 525 -14.26 42.96 13.73
N GLU A 526 -13.77 42.69 14.93
CA GLU A 526 -12.33 42.40 15.21
C GLU A 526 -11.91 41.10 14.53
N PHE A 527 -10.83 41.15 13.72
CA PHE A 527 -10.24 39.97 13.10
C PHE A 527 -9.55 39.09 14.15
N VAL A 528 -9.79 37.81 14.12
CA VAL A 528 -9.21 36.82 15.06
C VAL A 528 -8.09 36.02 14.39
N CYS A 529 -8.40 35.28 13.37
CA CYS A 529 -7.44 34.45 12.64
C CYS A 529 -8.01 34.04 11.28
N ASN A 530 -7.13 33.49 10.43
CA ASN A 530 -7.60 32.77 9.23
C ASN A 530 -8.01 31.35 9.63
N CYS A 531 -9.04 30.84 9.01
CA CYS A 531 -9.59 29.50 9.28
C CYS A 531 -10.22 28.89 8.01
N SER A 532 -10.58 27.63 8.09
CA SER A 532 -11.40 26.93 7.10
C SER A 532 -12.80 26.65 7.65
N LYS A 533 -13.73 26.32 6.78
CA LYS A 533 -15.12 25.95 7.17
C LYS A 533 -15.24 24.67 7.99
N ILE A 534 -14.19 23.86 8.01
CA ILE A 534 -14.17 22.60 8.78
C ILE A 534 -13.42 22.71 10.09
N ASP A 535 -12.70 23.80 10.32
CA ASP A 535 -11.91 24.00 11.53
C ASP A 535 -12.77 24.08 12.79
N ASP A 536 -12.15 23.74 13.90
CA ASP A 536 -12.64 23.99 15.23
C ASP A 536 -11.92 25.19 15.82
N ILE A 537 -12.60 26.00 16.62
CA ILE A 537 -12.06 27.16 17.31
C ILE A 537 -12.05 26.89 18.79
N ILE A 538 -10.88 27.02 19.42
CA ILE A 538 -10.77 27.05 20.88
C ILE A 538 -10.93 28.46 21.38
N ILE A 539 -11.75 28.64 22.43
CA ILE A 539 -12.11 29.95 22.99
C ILE A 539 -11.88 29.93 24.49
N PHE A 540 -11.09 30.88 24.98
CA PHE A 540 -10.84 31.06 26.41
C PHE A 540 -11.53 32.34 26.95
N TYR A 541 -12.10 32.21 28.14
CA TYR A 541 -12.88 33.25 28.80
C TYR A 541 -12.18 33.81 30.04
N ARG A 542 -12.54 34.99 30.42
CA ARG A 542 -11.94 35.71 31.58
C ARG A 542 -12.23 35.02 32.93
N ASP A 543 -13.30 34.29 33.04
CA ASP A 543 -13.69 33.53 34.24
C ASP A 543 -12.93 32.20 34.39
N GLY A 544 -12.05 31.88 33.45
CA GLY A 544 -11.24 30.65 33.42
C GLY A 544 -11.85 29.51 32.69
N LYS A 545 -12.99 29.68 32.11
CA LYS A 545 -13.61 28.64 31.26
C LYS A 545 -13.01 28.66 29.86
N TYR A 546 -13.14 27.53 29.16
CA TYR A 546 -12.87 27.44 27.73
C TYR A 546 -13.73 26.36 27.07
N LYS A 547 -13.96 26.47 25.79
CA LYS A 547 -14.67 25.50 24.94
C LYS A 547 -14.15 25.47 23.53
N ILE A 548 -14.48 24.39 22.81
CA ILE A 548 -14.20 24.22 21.37
C ILE A 548 -15.53 24.26 20.63
N VAL A 549 -15.59 25.03 19.55
CA VAL A 549 -16.77 25.19 18.70
C VAL A 549 -16.37 25.08 17.22
N LYS A 550 -17.29 24.60 16.37
CA LYS A 550 -17.05 24.54 14.94
C LYS A 550 -17.18 25.93 14.30
N VAL A 551 -16.38 26.22 13.29
CA VAL A 551 -16.51 27.43 12.47
C VAL A 551 -17.88 27.46 11.77
N ALA A 552 -18.52 28.63 11.84
CA ALA A 552 -19.76 28.95 11.12
C ALA A 552 -19.79 30.43 10.74
N ASP A 553 -20.74 30.82 9.89
CA ASP A 553 -20.85 32.21 9.43
C ASP A 553 -21.14 33.19 10.57
N LYS A 554 -21.95 32.77 11.54
CA LYS A 554 -22.25 33.53 12.79
C LYS A 554 -22.72 32.57 13.88
N PHE A 555 -22.06 32.60 15.04
CA PHE A 555 -22.44 31.80 16.20
C PHE A 555 -22.21 32.57 17.49
N PHE A 556 -22.97 32.25 18.51
CA PHE A 556 -22.89 32.90 19.82
C PHE A 556 -21.80 32.20 20.66
N VAL A 557 -20.82 32.99 21.09
CA VAL A 557 -19.74 32.49 21.96
C VAL A 557 -19.83 32.96 23.37
N GLY A 558 -20.64 34.00 23.64
CA GLY A 558 -20.74 34.67 24.95
C GLY A 558 -19.77 35.86 25.08
N LYS A 559 -19.91 36.58 26.17
CA LYS A 559 -19.12 37.76 26.50
C LYS A 559 -17.85 37.36 27.26
N ASN A 560 -16.91 38.25 27.39
CA ASN A 560 -15.67 38.06 28.16
C ASN A 560 -14.65 37.09 27.54
N VAL A 561 -14.65 36.87 26.24
CA VAL A 561 -13.63 36.12 25.52
C VAL A 561 -12.29 36.87 25.64
N ILE A 562 -11.24 36.17 26.10
CA ILE A 562 -9.88 36.75 26.23
C ILE A 562 -9.02 36.34 25.02
N TRP A 563 -9.21 35.11 24.52
CA TRP A 563 -8.43 34.61 23.40
C TRP A 563 -9.19 33.54 22.60
N ALA A 564 -9.00 33.48 21.30
CA ALA A 564 -9.57 32.49 20.42
C ALA A 564 -8.64 32.26 19.22
N GLN A 565 -8.55 31.00 18.76
CA GLN A 565 -7.80 30.59 17.58
C GLN A 565 -8.27 29.24 17.06
N VAL A 566 -7.79 28.84 15.86
CA VAL A 566 -8.00 27.49 15.34
C VAL A 566 -7.42 26.47 16.30
N PHE A 567 -8.21 25.46 16.66
CA PHE A 567 -7.81 24.36 17.52
C PHE A 567 -7.18 23.24 16.71
N LYS A 568 -5.95 22.91 17.00
CA LYS A 568 -5.24 21.76 16.45
C LYS A 568 -5.33 20.60 17.44
N LYS A 569 -5.96 19.51 17.02
CA LYS A 569 -6.07 18.29 17.83
C LYS A 569 -4.69 17.64 17.95
N ASN A 570 -4.35 17.10 19.13
CA ASN A 570 -3.07 16.48 19.43
C ASN A 570 -1.85 17.44 19.39
N ASP A 571 -2.07 18.75 19.38
CA ASP A 571 -0.99 19.73 19.50
C ASP A 571 -0.51 19.81 20.96
N VAL A 572 0.67 19.28 21.21
CA VAL A 572 1.36 19.30 22.51
C VAL A 572 2.39 20.43 22.61
N ARG A 573 2.68 21.13 21.50
CA ARG A 573 3.70 22.19 21.46
C ARG A 573 3.13 23.58 21.72
N THR A 574 1.83 23.80 21.45
CA THR A 574 1.17 25.08 21.84
C THR A 574 0.93 25.09 23.33
N ILE A 575 1.78 25.80 24.06
CA ILE A 575 1.72 25.92 25.52
C ILE A 575 0.99 27.21 25.89
N PHE A 576 0.03 27.09 26.81
CA PHE A 576 -0.69 28.19 27.38
C PHE A 576 -0.07 28.58 28.73
N ASN A 577 0.45 29.82 28.83
CA ASN A 577 0.95 30.36 30.06
C ASN A 577 -0.14 31.18 30.71
N VAL A 578 -0.54 30.83 31.93
CA VAL A 578 -1.71 31.39 32.59
C VAL A 578 -1.43 31.77 34.04
N VAL A 579 -1.87 32.96 34.43
CA VAL A 579 -2.00 33.34 35.84
C VAL A 579 -3.47 33.61 36.11
N TYR A 580 -4.05 32.93 37.11
CA TYR A 580 -5.41 33.16 37.55
C TYR A 580 -5.54 33.40 39.03
N ARG A 581 -6.56 34.12 39.42
CA ARG A 581 -6.96 34.33 40.82
C ARG A 581 -8.12 33.38 41.14
N ASP A 582 -7.98 32.62 42.21
CA ASP A 582 -8.98 31.66 42.67
C ASP A 582 -10.00 32.32 43.61
N GLY A 583 -11.20 32.59 43.11
CA GLY A 583 -12.24 33.34 43.81
C GLY A 583 -12.03 34.86 43.85
N ARG A 584 -13.02 35.58 44.42
CA ARG A 584 -13.01 37.07 44.41
C ARG A 584 -11.87 37.74 45.17
N LYS A 585 -11.39 37.11 46.26
CA LYS A 585 -10.29 37.61 47.09
C LYS A 585 -9.21 36.53 47.33
N GLY A 586 -9.20 35.48 46.53
CA GLY A 586 -8.30 34.35 46.69
C GLY A 586 -6.88 34.59 46.23
N MET A 587 -6.03 33.57 46.36
CA MET A 587 -4.64 33.58 45.93
C MET A 587 -4.52 33.54 44.41
N CYS A 588 -3.39 34.02 43.90
CA CYS A 588 -3.04 33.91 42.49
C CYS A 588 -2.15 32.69 42.25
N PHE A 589 -2.53 31.90 41.25
CA PHE A 589 -1.81 30.74 40.78
C PHE A 589 -1.26 30.95 39.38
N ILE A 590 -0.09 30.35 39.12
CA ILE A 590 0.61 30.35 37.82
C ILE A 590 0.72 28.93 37.34
N LYS A 591 0.44 28.69 36.04
CA LYS A 591 0.58 27.37 35.39
C LYS A 591 0.87 27.46 33.94
N ARG A 592 1.46 26.39 33.41
CA ARG A 592 1.67 26.12 31.99
C ARG A 592 0.96 24.81 31.64
N PHE A 593 0.31 24.78 30.51
CA PHE A 593 -0.39 23.55 30.03
C PHE A 593 -0.62 23.61 28.53
N PHE A 594 -0.94 22.47 27.95
CA PHE A 594 -1.42 22.35 26.57
C PHE A 594 -2.83 21.69 26.54
N VAL A 595 -3.48 21.78 25.37
CA VAL A 595 -4.81 21.21 25.15
C VAL A 595 -4.74 20.28 23.95
N ASN A 596 -4.57 18.98 24.17
CA ASN A 596 -4.44 17.97 23.10
C ASN A 596 -5.77 17.44 22.59
N GLY A 597 -6.84 17.49 23.37
CA GLY A 597 -8.15 17.02 22.94
C GLY A 597 -9.28 17.48 23.86
N CYS A 598 -10.42 17.82 23.25
CA CYS A 598 -11.65 18.22 23.95
C CYS A 598 -12.88 17.85 23.13
N THR A 599 -13.98 17.60 23.79
CA THR A 599 -15.29 17.42 23.12
C THR A 599 -15.85 18.78 22.70
N ARG A 600 -16.37 18.89 21.48
CA ARG A 600 -17.02 20.12 20.99
C ARG A 600 -18.19 20.51 21.86
N ASP A 601 -18.44 21.82 21.96
CA ASP A 601 -19.55 22.46 22.67
C ASP A 601 -19.63 22.17 24.17
N ARG A 602 -18.61 21.48 24.75
CA ARG A 602 -18.49 21.25 26.18
C ARG A 602 -17.62 22.34 26.81
N GLU A 603 -18.07 22.90 27.93
CA GLU A 603 -17.27 23.84 28.74
C GLU A 603 -16.33 23.10 29.68
N TYR A 604 -15.13 23.59 29.77
CA TYR A 604 -14.05 23.13 30.64
C TYR A 604 -13.57 24.30 31.50
N ASP A 605 -13.07 24.03 32.70
CA ASP A 605 -12.59 25.04 33.62
C ASP A 605 -11.07 24.88 33.86
N LEU A 606 -10.34 25.98 33.74
CA LEU A 606 -8.91 26.07 34.03
C LEU A 606 -8.61 26.37 35.51
N THR A 607 -9.60 26.85 36.26
CA THR A 607 -9.49 27.19 37.66
C THR A 607 -9.90 26.02 38.55
N GLN A 608 -10.07 26.25 39.84
CA GLN A 608 -10.60 25.22 40.76
C GLN A 608 -12.11 25.26 40.91
N GLY A 609 -12.79 26.03 40.04
CA GLY A 609 -14.25 26.16 40.07
C GLY A 609 -14.78 27.10 41.18
N THR A 610 -13.92 27.79 41.88
CA THR A 610 -14.35 28.75 42.92
C THR A 610 -15.05 29.93 42.28
N GLU A 611 -16.23 30.30 42.81
CA GLU A 611 -17.01 31.41 42.28
C GLU A 611 -16.25 32.72 42.33
N GLY A 612 -16.20 33.45 41.22
CA GLY A 612 -15.47 34.72 41.10
C GLY A 612 -13.97 34.56 40.75
N SER A 613 -13.54 33.37 40.36
CA SER A 613 -12.23 33.13 39.80
C SER A 613 -12.06 33.94 38.50
N ARG A 614 -10.82 34.35 38.21
CA ARG A 614 -10.56 35.23 37.07
C ARG A 614 -9.15 35.04 36.54
N ILE A 615 -9.01 34.96 35.21
CA ILE A 615 -7.72 35.01 34.53
C ILE A 615 -7.14 36.45 34.63
N MET A 616 -5.92 36.52 35.13
CA MET A 616 -5.19 37.78 35.29
C MET A 616 -4.16 37.98 34.17
N TYR A 617 -3.58 36.90 33.63
CA TYR A 617 -2.64 36.88 32.52
C TYR A 617 -2.87 35.61 31.68
N PHE A 618 -2.74 35.75 30.36
CA PHE A 618 -2.91 34.66 29.43
C PHE A 618 -2.08 34.89 28.18
N THR A 619 -1.28 33.90 27.78
CA THR A 619 -0.61 33.88 26.48
C THR A 619 -0.70 32.44 25.89
N ALA A 620 -0.69 32.36 24.55
CA ALA A 620 -0.58 31.13 23.80
C ALA A 620 0.77 31.14 23.08
N ASN A 621 1.58 30.14 23.32
CA ASN A 621 2.96 30.03 22.87
C ASN A 621 3.10 28.78 21.98
N PRO A 622 3.12 28.93 20.63
CA PRO A 622 3.04 27.80 19.69
C PRO A 622 4.22 26.82 19.77
N ASN A 623 5.33 27.25 20.30
CA ASN A 623 6.56 26.45 20.45
C ASN A 623 7.03 26.35 21.92
N GLY A 624 6.13 26.53 22.87
CA GLY A 624 6.43 26.41 24.29
C GLY A 624 7.33 27.53 24.84
N GLU A 625 7.29 28.73 24.27
CA GLU A 625 8.04 29.88 24.73
C GLU A 625 7.66 30.22 26.17
N ALA A 626 8.66 30.59 26.96
CA ALA A 626 8.49 30.96 28.35
C ALA A 626 8.88 32.41 28.53
N GLU A 627 7.88 33.28 28.74
CA GLU A 627 8.08 34.68 28.95
C GLU A 627 8.30 35.03 30.41
N VAL A 628 8.95 36.17 30.66
CA VAL A 628 9.10 36.78 31.99
C VAL A 628 8.01 37.82 32.19
N ILE A 629 7.25 37.70 33.27
CA ILE A 629 6.17 38.62 33.60
C ILE A 629 6.53 39.52 34.79
N LYS A 630 6.04 40.75 34.75
CA LYS A 630 6.09 41.73 35.86
C LYS A 630 4.71 41.77 36.50
N ILE A 631 4.69 41.53 37.82
CA ILE A 631 3.50 41.50 38.65
C ILE A 631 3.51 42.74 39.53
N THR A 632 2.48 43.53 39.48
CA THR A 632 2.27 44.70 40.33
C THR A 632 1.21 44.36 41.36
N LEU A 633 1.57 44.45 42.65
CA LEU A 633 0.62 44.20 43.76
C LEU A 633 -0.24 45.44 44.02
N GLU A 634 -1.36 45.27 44.71
CA GLU A 634 -2.19 46.41 45.13
C GLU A 634 -1.49 47.27 46.15
N PRO A 635 -1.64 48.63 46.13
CA PRO A 635 -0.94 49.57 47.04
C PRO A 635 -1.22 49.33 48.53
N ASP A 636 -2.39 48.83 48.86
CA ASP A 636 -2.82 48.56 50.23
C ASP A 636 -2.34 47.22 50.81
N CYS A 637 -1.59 46.47 50.02
CA CYS A 637 -0.98 45.24 50.52
C CYS A 637 0.12 45.59 51.52
N THR A 638 0.19 44.87 52.65
CA THR A 638 1.12 45.04 53.78
C THR A 638 2.62 44.88 53.43
N ALA A 639 3.07 45.37 52.30
CA ALA A 639 4.45 45.38 51.89
C ALA A 639 5.16 46.57 52.51
N LYS A 640 5.98 46.37 53.58
CA LYS A 640 6.70 47.39 54.36
C LYS A 640 7.74 48.23 53.57
N LYS A 641 7.98 47.99 52.29
CA LYS A 641 8.90 48.81 51.43
C LYS A 641 8.28 48.88 50.01
N LYS A 642 8.37 50.07 49.37
CA LYS A 642 7.96 50.35 48.00
C LYS A 642 8.62 49.37 46.95
N ALA A 643 9.83 48.90 47.23
CA ALA A 643 10.56 47.96 46.37
C ALA A 643 9.87 46.57 46.26
N ASN A 644 8.99 46.18 47.19
CA ASN A 644 8.30 44.89 47.20
C ASN A 644 6.91 44.91 46.53
N ILE A 645 6.54 46.00 45.85
CA ILE A 645 5.29 46.10 45.11
C ILE A 645 5.39 45.44 43.72
N PHE A 646 6.61 45.27 43.24
CA PHE A 646 6.86 44.61 41.96
C PHE A 646 7.51 43.24 42.16
N LEU A 647 6.96 42.23 41.59
CA LEU A 647 7.52 40.88 41.52
C LEU A 647 7.76 40.53 40.05
N GLU A 648 8.81 39.78 39.80
CA GLU A 648 9.06 39.21 38.50
C GLU A 648 8.97 37.69 38.60
N LYS A 649 8.43 37.04 37.58
CA LYS A 649 8.39 35.59 37.52
C LYS A 649 8.63 35.17 36.09
N ASP A 650 9.53 34.19 35.94
CA ASP A 650 9.81 33.54 34.68
C ASP A 650 8.95 32.28 34.55
N PHE A 651 8.30 32.11 33.40
CA PHE A 651 7.53 30.92 33.11
C PHE A 651 8.41 29.69 32.83
N SER A 652 9.70 29.85 32.50
CA SER A 652 10.62 28.71 32.30
C SER A 652 10.81 27.89 33.58
N GLU A 653 10.64 28.49 34.74
CA GLU A 653 10.68 27.80 36.04
C GLU A 653 9.40 27.01 36.37
N ILE A 654 8.36 27.07 35.50
CA ILE A 654 7.07 26.44 35.74
C ILE A 654 6.95 25.24 34.82
N LEU A 655 6.85 24.06 35.42
CA LEU A 655 6.64 22.82 34.68
C LEU A 655 5.30 22.84 33.92
N ILE A 656 5.32 22.29 32.73
CA ILE A 656 4.11 22.07 31.93
C ILE A 656 3.35 20.89 32.54
N LYS A 657 2.12 21.14 32.98
CA LYS A 657 1.25 20.13 33.62
C LYS A 657 -0.08 19.98 32.88
N ASN A 658 -0.88 19.00 33.29
CA ASN A 658 -2.24 18.82 32.77
C ASN A 658 -3.07 20.10 32.97
N ARG A 659 -3.94 20.39 32.00
CA ARG A 659 -4.85 21.56 32.03
C ARG A 659 -5.70 21.67 33.31
N THR A 660 -6.02 20.55 33.97
CA THR A 660 -6.79 20.49 35.23
C THR A 660 -5.94 20.76 36.45
N ALA A 661 -4.62 20.78 36.33
CA ALA A 661 -3.74 21.07 37.47
C ALA A 661 -3.99 22.48 38.03
N ARG A 662 -3.93 22.59 39.35
CA ARG A 662 -4.12 23.84 40.07
C ARG A 662 -3.04 24.89 39.72
N GLY A 663 -1.81 24.45 39.46
CA GLY A 663 -0.63 25.30 39.27
C GLY A 663 0.04 25.69 40.59
N ASN A 664 1.15 26.40 40.46
CA ASN A 664 1.96 26.84 41.60
C ASN A 664 1.39 28.15 42.18
N ILE A 665 1.54 28.38 43.47
CA ILE A 665 1.13 29.64 44.10
C ILE A 665 2.07 30.75 43.64
N LEU A 666 1.55 31.71 42.90
CA LEU A 666 2.33 32.89 42.48
C LEU A 666 2.50 33.89 43.63
N THR A 667 1.39 34.24 44.27
CA THR A 667 1.39 35.14 45.46
C THR A 667 0.09 34.99 46.23
N LYS A 668 0.21 35.16 47.54
CA LYS A 668 -0.93 35.27 48.50
C LYS A 668 -1.46 36.71 48.62
N LYS A 669 -0.74 37.68 48.04
CA LYS A 669 -1.09 39.10 48.13
C LYS A 669 -1.97 39.53 46.95
N PRO A 670 -2.85 40.52 47.12
CA PRO A 670 -3.68 41.03 46.06
C PRO A 670 -2.85 41.57 44.90
N VAL A 671 -3.17 41.13 43.65
CA VAL A 671 -2.49 41.55 42.42
C VAL A 671 -3.32 42.60 41.70
N HIS A 672 -2.72 43.78 41.47
CA HIS A 672 -3.35 44.84 40.71
C HIS A 672 -3.26 44.61 39.19
N ARG A 673 -2.04 44.31 38.67
CA ARG A 673 -1.79 44.15 37.24
C ARG A 673 -0.63 43.17 36.99
N ILE A 674 -0.74 42.42 35.91
CA ILE A 674 0.35 41.61 35.36
C ILE A 674 0.62 42.09 33.94
N SER A 675 1.89 42.26 33.57
CA SER A 675 2.34 42.68 32.23
C SER A 675 3.55 41.84 31.79
N LEU A 676 3.68 41.63 30.50
CA LEU A 676 4.86 41.04 29.90
C LEU A 676 6.09 41.95 30.18
N LYS A 677 7.20 41.36 30.60
CA LYS A 677 8.49 42.05 30.76
C LYS A 677 9.40 41.75 29.55
N SER A 678 9.59 40.48 29.25
CA SER A 678 10.39 40.04 28.11
C SER A 678 9.84 38.73 27.57
N ARG A 679 9.98 38.50 26.25
CA ARG A 679 9.75 37.19 25.63
C ARG A 679 10.92 36.28 26.00
N GLY A 680 10.66 35.02 26.25
CA GLY A 680 11.63 33.97 26.49
C GLY A 680 11.77 33.02 25.34
N HIS A 681 12.67 32.07 25.48
CA HIS A 681 12.91 31.01 24.51
C HIS A 681 12.00 29.82 24.75
N SER A 682 11.96 28.89 23.78
CA SER A 682 11.27 27.63 23.93
C SER A 682 11.86 26.80 25.08
N THR A 683 10.99 26.21 25.90
CA THR A 683 11.37 25.27 26.95
C THR A 683 11.17 23.83 26.58
N LEU A 684 10.64 23.58 25.37
CA LEU A 684 10.52 22.27 24.78
C LEU A 684 11.85 21.95 24.08
N GLY A 685 12.38 20.78 24.22
CA GLY A 685 13.58 20.32 23.53
C GLY A 685 13.48 20.53 22.02
N GLY A 686 14.58 20.38 21.30
CA GLY A 686 14.62 20.50 19.87
C GLY A 686 13.53 19.64 19.21
N ARG A 687 13.00 20.10 18.07
CA ARG A 687 12.04 19.32 17.28
C ARG A 687 12.80 18.38 16.37
N LYS A 688 12.56 17.08 16.50
CA LYS A 688 13.12 16.08 15.58
C LYS A 688 12.50 16.27 14.20
N VAL A 689 13.35 16.28 13.16
CA VAL A 689 12.96 16.54 11.78
C VAL A 689 13.52 15.45 10.89
N TRP A 690 12.67 14.93 10.00
CA TRP A 690 13.03 13.96 8.97
C TRP A 690 12.73 14.54 7.59
N TYR A 691 13.49 14.12 6.59
CA TYR A 691 13.23 14.43 5.19
C TYR A 691 12.76 13.18 4.46
N ASP A 692 11.58 13.24 3.86
CA ASP A 692 11.07 12.19 3.00
C ASP A 692 11.41 12.50 1.54
N PRO A 693 12.34 11.73 0.91
CA PRO A 693 12.76 11.93 -0.47
C PRO A 693 11.65 11.65 -1.50
N TYR A 694 10.64 10.83 -1.14
CA TYR A 694 9.55 10.47 -2.05
C TYR A 694 8.52 11.59 -2.19
N VAL A 695 8.13 12.23 -1.09
CA VAL A 695 7.24 13.40 -1.10
C VAL A 695 7.99 14.71 -1.19
N ARG A 696 9.34 14.69 -1.07
CA ARG A 696 10.21 15.87 -1.14
C ARG A 696 9.84 16.94 -0.11
N ARG A 697 9.46 16.48 1.11
CA ARG A 697 9.10 17.35 2.24
C ARG A 697 9.77 16.87 3.52
N ILE A 698 9.88 17.76 4.46
CA ILE A 698 10.23 17.39 5.83
C ILE A 698 8.96 17.00 6.59
N ASN A 699 9.15 16.18 7.58
CA ASN A 699 8.09 15.76 8.49
C ASN A 699 8.63 15.62 9.91
N TYR A 700 7.72 15.42 10.87
CA TYR A 700 8.02 15.23 12.28
C TYR A 700 7.58 13.86 12.79
N GLU A 701 7.30 12.93 11.88
CA GLU A 701 6.65 11.66 12.12
C GLU A 701 7.57 10.46 11.83
N GLU A 702 8.89 10.67 11.91
CA GLU A 702 9.93 9.65 11.77
C GLU A 702 9.97 8.97 10.38
N ARG A 703 9.60 9.70 9.30
CA ARG A 703 9.61 9.18 7.94
C ARG A 703 10.78 9.70 7.13
N GLY A 704 11.52 8.79 6.48
CA GLY A 704 12.66 9.12 5.64
C GLY A 704 13.95 9.37 6.43
N ASN A 705 14.78 10.27 5.95
CA ASN A 705 16.12 10.55 6.50
C ASN A 705 16.04 11.49 7.69
N TYR A 706 16.59 11.08 8.82
CA TYR A 706 16.68 11.93 10.02
C TYR A 706 17.68 13.06 9.80
N LEU A 707 17.23 14.30 9.95
CA LEU A 707 18.04 15.51 9.79
C LEU A 707 18.61 16.06 11.11
N GLY A 708 18.09 15.60 12.25
CA GLY A 708 18.50 16.08 13.56
C GLY A 708 17.39 16.76 14.36
N GLU A 709 17.74 17.27 15.54
CA GLU A 709 16.86 18.10 16.37
C GLU A 709 17.06 19.58 16.05
N PHE A 710 15.97 20.29 15.80
CA PHE A 710 15.94 21.70 15.39
C PHE A 710 15.34 22.57 16.47
N SER A 711 15.98 23.68 16.75
CA SER A 711 15.50 24.79 17.58
C SER A 711 15.24 26.03 16.73
N ASP A 712 14.71 27.09 17.32
CA ASP A 712 14.13 28.28 16.66
C ASP A 712 14.99 28.93 15.55
N ASP A 713 16.31 28.94 15.71
CA ASP A 713 17.25 29.60 14.78
C ASP A 713 17.89 28.60 13.76
N ASP A 714 17.64 27.31 13.90
CA ASP A 714 18.23 26.32 13.04
C ASP A 714 17.66 26.40 11.60
N ARG A 715 18.50 26.05 10.64
CA ARG A 715 18.15 26.03 9.22
C ARG A 715 18.50 24.69 8.58
N ILE A 716 17.81 24.38 7.51
CA ILE A 716 18.12 23.25 6.64
C ILE A 716 18.97 23.78 5.49
N LEU A 717 20.12 23.14 5.26
CA LEU A 717 20.97 23.33 4.10
C LEU A 717 20.51 22.37 3.01
N VAL A 718 20.34 22.88 1.79
CA VAL A 718 20.05 22.09 0.60
C VAL A 718 21.09 22.40 -0.47
N ILE A 719 21.73 21.35 -1.02
CA ILE A 719 22.64 21.44 -2.17
C ILE A 719 22.03 20.63 -3.31
N LEU A 720 21.89 21.23 -4.48
CA LEU A 720 21.34 20.61 -5.67
C LEU A 720 22.43 20.01 -6.57
N ASN A 721 22.03 19.24 -7.58
CA ASN A 721 22.91 18.58 -8.54
C ASN A 721 23.73 19.55 -9.44
N ASP A 722 23.28 20.81 -9.56
CA ASP A 722 24.02 21.90 -10.19
C ASP A 722 25.00 22.59 -9.22
N TYR A 723 25.11 22.06 -7.98
CA TYR A 723 25.91 22.61 -6.88
C TYR A 723 25.52 24.02 -6.45
N SER A 724 24.30 24.43 -6.76
CA SER A 724 23.65 25.55 -6.09
C SER A 724 23.16 25.11 -4.71
N TYR A 725 23.22 26.03 -3.74
CA TYR A 725 22.75 25.76 -2.39
C TYR A 725 21.89 26.90 -1.86
N TYR A 726 20.95 26.55 -0.99
CA TYR A 726 20.06 27.49 -0.32
C TYR A 726 19.68 26.99 1.07
N PHE A 727 19.08 27.89 1.86
CA PHE A 727 18.66 27.58 3.24
C PHE A 727 17.15 27.72 3.37
N THR A 728 16.53 26.83 4.14
CA THR A 728 15.13 26.92 4.53
C THR A 728 15.01 26.86 6.05
N ASP A 729 13.86 27.29 6.57
CA ASP A 729 13.41 26.89 7.89
C ASP A 729 12.94 25.43 7.86
N PHE A 730 12.59 24.89 9.02
CA PHE A 730 12.09 23.51 9.14
C PHE A 730 10.56 23.43 9.21
N ASP A 731 9.85 24.30 8.47
CA ASP A 731 8.39 24.20 8.32
C ASP A 731 8.04 23.00 7.42
N ALA A 732 7.17 22.09 7.90
CA ALA A 732 6.71 20.93 7.16
C ALA A 732 5.98 21.27 5.83
N ASN A 733 5.57 22.52 5.65
CA ASN A 733 4.99 23.00 4.41
C ASN A 733 6.04 23.26 3.31
N ASN A 734 7.34 23.29 3.64
CA ASN A 734 8.39 23.47 2.65
C ASN A 734 8.45 22.27 1.70
N HIS A 735 8.47 22.57 0.42
CA HIS A 735 8.66 21.59 -0.64
C HIS A 735 10.03 21.78 -1.29
N TYR A 736 10.74 20.68 -1.51
CA TYR A 736 12.10 20.69 -2.02
C TYR A 736 12.14 20.25 -3.48
N SER A 737 13.04 20.85 -4.26
CA SER A 737 13.20 20.57 -5.69
C SER A 737 13.77 19.15 -5.95
N GLU A 738 13.64 18.69 -7.18
CA GLU A 738 14.36 17.50 -7.63
C GLU A 738 15.87 17.74 -7.71
N GLY A 739 16.65 16.63 -7.65
CA GLY A 739 18.10 16.72 -7.81
C GLY A 739 18.84 17.19 -6.56
N ILE A 740 18.32 16.92 -5.38
CA ILE A 740 19.04 17.18 -4.13
C ILE A 740 20.21 16.21 -4.01
N VAL A 741 21.42 16.74 -3.80
CA VAL A 741 22.64 16.02 -3.49
C VAL A 741 22.82 15.93 -1.97
N VAL A 742 22.56 17.03 -1.25
CA VAL A 742 22.67 17.11 0.21
C VAL A 742 21.46 17.83 0.76
N ILE A 743 20.86 17.28 1.81
CA ILE A 743 19.89 17.95 2.67
C ILE A 743 20.20 17.57 4.10
N GLU A 744 20.49 18.56 4.92
CA GLU A 744 20.91 18.35 6.31
C GLU A 744 20.63 19.58 7.18
N LYS A 745 20.73 19.40 8.49
CA LYS A 745 20.77 20.54 9.44
C LYS A 745 22.03 21.34 9.18
N TRP A 746 21.88 22.65 8.91
CA TRP A 746 23.02 23.52 8.64
C TRP A 746 23.90 23.67 9.87
N ASN A 747 25.18 23.38 9.72
CA ASN A 747 26.23 23.70 10.68
C ASN A 747 27.18 24.73 10.06
N PRO A 748 27.26 25.99 10.63
CA PRO A 748 28.11 27.04 10.09
C PRO A 748 29.60 26.71 10.16
N GLU A 749 30.03 25.82 11.02
CA GLU A 749 31.43 25.41 11.21
C GLU A 749 31.84 24.24 10.34
N LYS A 750 30.89 23.58 9.69
CA LYS A 750 31.13 22.42 8.80
C LYS A 750 31.99 22.82 7.61
N ILE A 751 33.11 22.15 7.43
CA ILE A 751 34.07 22.41 6.36
C ILE A 751 33.77 21.54 5.19
N TRP A 752 33.62 22.16 4.03
CA TRP A 752 33.45 21.48 2.74
C TRP A 752 34.73 21.53 1.91
N THR A 753 35.02 20.49 1.18
CA THR A 753 36.12 20.45 0.21
C THR A 753 35.55 20.19 -1.18
N ALA A 754 35.85 21.07 -2.13
CA ALA A 754 35.44 20.94 -3.51
C ALA A 754 36.65 20.89 -4.45
N VAL A 755 36.63 19.97 -5.41
CA VAL A 755 37.55 19.89 -6.54
C VAL A 755 36.77 20.19 -7.80
N LEU A 756 37.14 21.22 -8.55
CA LEU A 756 36.39 21.67 -9.69
C LEU A 756 37.30 22.20 -10.82
N TYR A 757 36.81 22.08 -12.04
CA TYR A 757 37.33 22.84 -13.18
C TYR A 757 36.76 24.25 -13.18
N ASP A 758 37.60 25.22 -12.88
CA ASP A 758 37.19 26.63 -12.80
C ASP A 758 37.25 27.27 -14.19
N ALA A 759 36.09 27.63 -14.74
CA ALA A 759 36.00 28.24 -16.06
C ALA A 759 36.55 29.66 -16.13
N ASP A 760 36.59 30.38 -15.02
CA ASP A 760 37.13 31.74 -14.95
C ASP A 760 38.66 31.71 -14.90
N ASN A 761 39.26 30.55 -14.56
CA ASN A 761 40.71 30.35 -14.48
C ASN A 761 41.22 29.31 -15.50
N ASN A 762 40.97 29.52 -16.78
CA ASN A 762 41.43 28.69 -17.91
C ASN A 762 40.97 27.22 -17.85
N ARG A 763 39.92 26.92 -17.17
CA ARG A 763 39.37 25.56 -16.94
C ARG A 763 40.41 24.58 -16.36
N LEU A 764 41.27 25.06 -15.51
CA LEU A 764 42.19 24.22 -14.76
C LEU A 764 41.51 23.64 -13.52
N LEU A 765 42.13 22.57 -13.01
CA LEU A 765 41.58 21.88 -11.83
C LEU A 765 42.03 22.60 -10.55
N TYR A 766 41.05 23.03 -9.77
CA TYR A 766 41.26 23.72 -8.49
C TYR A 766 40.63 22.91 -7.35
N ILE A 767 41.28 23.03 -6.18
CA ILE A 767 40.74 22.54 -4.91
C ILE A 767 40.49 23.76 -4.00
N LYS A 768 39.35 23.77 -3.36
CA LYS A 768 39.01 24.76 -2.33
C LYS A 768 38.37 24.15 -1.11
N ARG A 769 38.69 24.69 0.08
CA ARG A 769 38.05 24.33 1.32
C ARG A 769 37.34 25.58 1.87
N PHE A 770 36.11 25.43 2.33
CA PHE A 770 35.25 26.52 2.71
C PHE A 770 34.18 26.08 3.70
N THR A 771 33.57 27.05 4.39
CA THR A 771 32.33 26.90 5.14
C THR A 771 31.22 27.61 4.37
N LEU A 772 29.98 27.13 4.55
CA LEU A 772 28.79 27.69 3.89
C LEU A 772 28.16 28.74 4.80
N GLU A 773 28.22 30.01 4.38
CA GLU A 773 27.61 31.14 5.08
C GLU A 773 26.13 31.26 4.73
N TYR A 774 25.29 31.62 5.71
CA TYR A 774 23.87 31.85 5.49
C TYR A 774 23.62 32.93 4.42
N SER A 775 22.74 32.62 3.49
CA SER A 775 22.29 33.55 2.47
C SER A 775 20.79 33.40 2.23
N ARG A 776 20.11 34.54 2.05
CA ARG A 776 18.68 34.57 1.67
C ARG A 776 18.45 34.23 0.21
N LYS A 777 19.47 34.26 -0.62
CA LYS A 777 19.41 33.94 -2.05
C LYS A 777 20.21 32.68 -2.31
N PRO A 778 19.78 31.82 -3.24
CA PRO A 778 20.60 30.70 -3.68
C PRO A 778 21.98 31.18 -4.16
N LEU A 779 23.00 30.45 -3.82
CA LEU A 779 24.40 30.68 -4.24
C LEU A 779 24.90 29.37 -4.87
N ASN A 780 25.92 29.47 -5.74
CA ASN A 780 26.53 28.30 -6.35
C ASN A 780 27.96 28.09 -5.84
N ILE A 781 28.27 26.85 -5.45
CA ILE A 781 29.60 26.47 -4.94
C ILE A 781 30.66 26.65 -6.05
N MET A 782 30.31 26.40 -7.32
CA MET A 782 31.25 26.54 -8.45
C MET A 782 31.49 27.99 -8.90
N GLY A 783 30.74 28.96 -8.37
CA GLY A 783 30.75 30.34 -8.86
C GLY A 783 29.63 30.60 -9.89
N GLU A 784 29.66 31.80 -10.51
CA GLU A 784 28.59 32.23 -11.41
C GLU A 784 28.77 31.75 -12.87
N ASN A 785 29.94 31.18 -13.21
CA ASN A 785 30.23 30.76 -14.56
C ASN A 785 29.64 29.35 -14.85
N PRO A 786 28.63 29.23 -15.74
CA PRO A 786 27.96 27.93 -15.99
C PRO A 786 28.87 26.88 -16.68
N LYS A 787 30.06 27.27 -17.12
CA LYS A 787 31.04 26.36 -17.76
C LYS A 787 31.98 25.71 -16.76
N SER A 788 31.93 26.10 -15.49
CA SER A 788 32.65 25.41 -14.42
C SER A 788 32.04 24.03 -14.20
N LYS A 789 32.88 23.07 -13.81
CA LYS A 789 32.43 21.68 -13.62
C LYS A 789 32.97 21.13 -12.29
N MET A 790 32.06 20.68 -11.45
CA MET A 790 32.43 19.97 -10.21
C MET A 790 32.96 18.57 -10.55
N VAL A 791 34.04 18.17 -9.89
CA VAL A 791 34.63 16.84 -9.97
C VAL A 791 34.35 16.08 -8.69
N LEU A 792 34.52 16.71 -7.54
CA LEU A 792 34.28 16.13 -6.22
C LEU A 792 33.79 17.20 -5.25
N LEU A 793 32.77 16.88 -4.47
CA LEU A 793 32.35 17.64 -3.30
C LEU A 793 32.27 16.68 -2.12
N THR A 794 33.00 16.97 -1.03
CA THR A 794 32.99 16.14 0.17
C THR A 794 32.93 17.00 1.43
N ASP A 795 32.30 16.46 2.46
CA ASP A 795 32.22 17.04 3.80
C ASP A 795 33.16 16.34 4.81
N THR A 796 33.97 15.41 4.34
CA THR A 796 35.00 14.73 5.15
C THR A 796 35.95 15.79 5.75
N PRO A 797 36.19 15.82 7.07
CA PRO A 797 37.00 16.88 7.72
C PRO A 797 38.44 16.95 7.20
N TYR A 798 39.05 15.81 6.90
CA TYR A 798 40.43 15.70 6.42
C TYR A 798 40.50 14.82 5.18
N PRO A 799 39.92 15.24 4.03
CA PRO A 799 39.84 14.36 2.88
C PRO A 799 41.21 14.19 2.25
N ARG A 800 41.55 12.93 1.91
CA ARG A 800 42.72 12.53 1.16
C ARG A 800 42.33 12.17 -0.26
N LEU A 801 42.98 12.80 -1.24
CA LEU A 801 42.58 12.70 -2.64
C LEU A 801 43.70 12.03 -3.45
N ARG A 802 43.30 11.09 -4.30
CA ARG A 802 44.16 10.51 -5.32
C ARG A 802 43.76 11.02 -6.67
N VAL A 803 44.67 11.63 -7.39
CA VAL A 803 44.49 12.18 -8.73
C VAL A 803 45.26 11.31 -9.73
N THR A 804 44.57 10.81 -10.75
CA THR A 804 45.18 10.07 -11.86
C THR A 804 45.15 10.88 -13.15
N PHE A 805 46.05 10.61 -14.08
CA PHE A 805 46.25 11.43 -15.27
C PHE A 805 45.88 10.69 -16.56
N GLU A 806 45.58 11.44 -17.62
CA GLU A 806 45.22 10.91 -18.93
C GLU A 806 46.02 11.56 -20.09
N GLY A 807 45.89 10.99 -21.28
CA GLY A 807 46.50 11.52 -22.50
C GLY A 807 48.02 11.47 -22.47
N VAL A 808 48.68 12.61 -22.71
CA VAL A 808 50.18 12.72 -22.71
C VAL A 808 50.74 12.55 -21.30
N ASP A 809 49.94 12.79 -20.27
CA ASP A 809 50.38 12.77 -18.86
C ASP A 809 50.10 11.42 -18.17
N VAL A 810 49.67 10.39 -18.90
CA VAL A 810 49.32 9.06 -18.34
C VAL A 810 50.49 8.35 -17.65
N LYS A 811 51.74 8.74 -17.99
CA LYS A 811 52.96 8.17 -17.38
C LYS A 811 53.35 8.83 -16.05
N GLN A 812 52.69 9.92 -15.67
CA GLN A 812 52.93 10.57 -14.38
C GLN A 812 52.37 9.67 -13.26
N PRO A 813 53.12 9.54 -12.14
CA PRO A 813 52.58 8.82 -10.97
C PRO A 813 51.33 9.49 -10.44
N PRO A 814 50.37 8.71 -9.88
CA PRO A 814 49.21 9.29 -9.21
C PRO A 814 49.63 10.30 -8.15
N LEU A 815 48.99 11.46 -8.12
CA LEU A 815 49.23 12.49 -7.11
C LEU A 815 48.30 12.24 -5.93
N GLU A 816 48.85 12.02 -4.74
CA GLU A 816 48.08 11.95 -3.50
C GLU A 816 48.22 13.27 -2.75
N VAL A 817 47.08 13.82 -2.30
CA VAL A 817 47.04 15.12 -1.65
C VAL A 817 46.14 15.06 -0.42
N GLU A 818 46.72 15.46 0.72
CA GLU A 818 45.96 15.77 1.92
C GLU A 818 45.34 17.17 1.73
N ALA A 819 44.00 17.25 1.56
CA ALA A 819 43.35 18.50 1.21
C ALA A 819 43.52 19.57 2.31
N ALA A 820 43.60 19.14 3.59
CA ALA A 820 43.78 20.02 4.72
C ALA A 820 45.11 20.75 4.73
N ASP A 821 46.19 20.08 4.30
CA ASP A 821 47.53 20.66 4.25
C ASP A 821 47.77 21.41 2.92
N PHE A 822 47.02 21.07 1.88
CA PHE A 822 47.15 21.71 0.59
C PHE A 822 46.37 23.01 0.43
N ALA A 823 45.14 23.12 0.98
CA ALA A 823 44.25 24.25 0.81
C ALA A 823 43.73 24.73 2.17
N THR A 824 43.95 26.05 2.48
CA THR A 824 43.40 26.69 3.66
C THR A 824 41.91 26.98 3.49
N ILE A 825 41.16 26.94 4.58
CA ILE A 825 39.73 27.29 4.63
C ILE A 825 39.54 28.77 4.26
N ARG A 826 38.68 29.05 3.28
CA ARG A 826 38.34 30.39 2.80
C ARG A 826 36.84 30.50 2.56
N SER A 827 36.38 31.70 2.13
CA SER A 827 34.98 31.87 1.69
C SER A 827 34.65 30.99 0.48
N VAL A 828 33.42 30.52 0.39
CA VAL A 828 32.88 29.75 -0.74
C VAL A 828 33.13 30.44 -2.10
N LYS A 829 33.21 31.77 -2.13
CA LYS A 829 33.48 32.58 -3.33
C LYS A 829 34.95 32.55 -3.77
N ALA A 830 35.87 32.03 -2.97
CA ALA A 830 37.26 31.94 -3.35
C ALA A 830 37.47 30.91 -4.49
N HIS A 831 38.36 31.25 -5.44
CA HIS A 831 38.71 30.37 -6.55
C HIS A 831 39.42 29.06 -6.13
N GLY A 832 40.05 29.04 -4.96
CA GLY A 832 40.81 27.90 -4.48
C GLY A 832 42.27 27.89 -4.92
N ARG A 833 42.93 26.74 -4.77
CA ARG A 833 44.35 26.55 -5.16
C ARG A 833 44.41 25.53 -6.31
N ARG A 834 45.17 25.86 -7.35
CA ARG A 834 45.36 24.93 -8.47
C ARG A 834 45.94 23.61 -7.98
N LEU A 835 45.26 22.48 -8.29
CA LEU A 835 45.63 21.15 -7.82
C LEU A 835 46.79 20.54 -8.64
N THR A 836 46.71 20.66 -9.96
CA THR A 836 47.76 20.13 -10.89
C THR A 836 47.79 20.95 -12.18
N ILE A 837 48.88 20.79 -12.94
CA ILE A 837 49.01 21.31 -14.32
C ILE A 837 48.75 20.21 -15.36
N TYR A 838 48.70 18.95 -14.96
CA TYR A 838 48.56 17.78 -15.83
C TYR A 838 47.06 17.53 -16.13
N LYS A 839 46.80 16.81 -17.24
CA LYS A 839 45.45 16.44 -17.62
C LYS A 839 44.96 15.30 -16.74
N VAL A 840 43.93 15.54 -15.99
CA VAL A 840 43.40 14.63 -14.99
C VAL A 840 42.34 13.68 -15.58
N LYS A 841 42.47 12.38 -15.25
CA LYS A 841 41.49 11.33 -15.58
C LYS A 841 40.45 11.18 -14.50
N THR A 842 40.83 10.91 -13.25
CA THR A 842 39.95 10.75 -12.11
C THR A 842 40.53 11.45 -10.88
N VAL A 843 39.57 11.88 -10.00
CA VAL A 843 39.90 12.29 -8.64
C VAL A 843 39.06 11.42 -7.73
N GLU A 844 39.70 10.66 -6.88
CA GLU A 844 39.06 9.73 -5.95
C GLU A 844 39.40 10.13 -4.52
N GLU A 845 38.41 10.05 -3.63
CA GLU A 845 38.62 10.24 -2.21
C GLU A 845 39.11 8.92 -1.59
N LEU A 846 40.19 8.98 -0.82
CA LEU A 846 40.74 7.87 -0.07
C LEU A 846 40.35 7.99 1.41
N GLU A 847 40.50 6.91 2.16
CA GLU A 847 40.32 6.95 3.61
C GLU A 847 41.23 7.99 4.25
N PRO A 848 40.68 8.87 5.10
CA PRO A 848 41.44 9.92 5.76
C PRO A 848 42.47 9.34 6.73
N THR A 849 43.66 9.92 6.74
CA THR A 849 44.75 9.53 7.67
C THR A 849 44.61 10.15 9.06
N ARG A 850 43.74 11.17 9.18
CA ARG A 850 43.51 11.88 10.42
C ARG A 850 42.03 11.77 10.77
N GLN A 851 41.72 11.53 12.06
CA GLN A 851 40.35 11.61 12.58
C GLN A 851 40.13 12.94 13.30
N PRO A 852 38.92 13.53 13.24
CA PRO A 852 38.61 14.69 14.07
C PRO A 852 38.70 14.32 15.56
N GLU A 853 39.20 15.23 16.37
CA GLU A 853 39.14 15.06 17.82
C GLU A 853 37.67 14.95 18.25
N PRO A 854 37.31 14.00 19.14
CA PRO A 854 35.94 13.88 19.62
C PRO A 854 35.54 15.17 20.34
N GLU A 855 34.36 15.71 19.95
CA GLU A 855 33.79 16.85 20.68
C GLU A 855 33.66 16.52 22.16
N PRO A 856 34.00 17.44 23.10
CA PRO A 856 33.81 17.18 24.51
C PRO A 856 32.31 17.01 24.79
N THR A 857 31.93 15.81 25.19
CA THR A 857 30.62 15.54 25.76
C THR A 857 30.47 16.41 27.02
N ALA A 858 29.46 17.27 26.99
CA ALA A 858 29.07 18.03 28.16
C ALA A 858 28.55 17.04 29.22
N SER A 859 29.45 16.65 30.13
CA SER A 859 29.13 16.00 31.37
C SER A 859 29.69 16.81 32.51
N ASP A 860 28.84 16.98 33.52
CA ASP A 860 29.17 17.39 34.87
C ASP A 860 29.37 18.92 35.18
N ALA A 861 28.29 19.51 35.59
CA ALA A 861 28.31 20.60 36.52
C ALA A 861 27.43 20.29 37.74
N ASP A 862 28.09 19.75 38.69
CA ASP A 862 28.05 19.91 40.15
C ASP A 862 26.71 20.18 40.85
N ASP A 863 26.42 19.21 41.68
CA ASP A 863 25.39 19.11 42.70
C ASP A 863 25.81 19.99 43.90
N SER A 864 24.99 20.94 44.36
CA SER A 864 24.91 21.34 45.76
C SER A 864 23.63 22.10 46.09
N THR A 865 22.87 21.45 46.95
CA THR A 865 22.13 21.92 48.13
C THR A 865 20.74 22.50 48.00
N ASP A 866 19.87 21.75 48.60
CA ASP A 866 18.93 22.10 49.69
C ASP A 866 17.71 22.98 49.38
N ASP A 867 16.53 22.46 49.37
CA ASP A 867 15.56 22.41 50.45
C ASP A 867 14.09 22.25 49.98
N THR A 868 13.50 21.23 50.39
CA THR A 868 12.08 20.96 50.70
C THR A 868 10.99 21.76 49.99
N ASN A 869 10.48 21.15 48.93
CA ASN A 869 9.04 21.06 48.64
C ASN A 869 8.84 19.90 47.69
N LEU A 870 8.46 18.76 48.22
CA LEU A 870 8.24 17.53 47.44
C LEU A 870 7.09 17.73 46.43
N ASP A 871 7.44 18.20 45.24
CA ASP A 871 6.60 18.05 44.03
C ASP A 871 6.81 16.63 43.53
N PRO A 872 5.76 15.79 43.37
CA PRO A 872 5.89 14.42 42.91
C PRO A 872 6.53 14.27 41.52
N ASP A 873 6.70 15.38 40.78
CA ASP A 873 7.34 15.42 39.47
C ASP A 873 8.77 16.03 39.52
N ALA A 874 9.33 16.27 40.73
CA ALA A 874 10.69 16.79 40.89
C ALA A 874 11.71 15.74 40.33
N GLY A 875 12.44 16.10 39.30
CA GLY A 875 13.42 15.26 38.62
C GLY A 875 13.01 14.77 37.24
N LYS A 876 11.78 14.99 36.82
CA LYS A 876 11.35 14.66 35.44
C LYS A 876 11.64 15.81 34.46
N SER A 877 12.10 15.49 33.27
CA SER A 877 12.20 16.46 32.18
C SER A 877 10.80 16.90 31.74
N GLN A 878 10.70 18.10 31.15
CA GLN A 878 9.40 18.56 30.62
C GLN A 878 8.82 17.62 29.56
N GLN A 879 9.68 16.98 28.79
CA GLN A 879 9.24 16.01 27.75
C GLN A 879 8.66 14.75 28.41
N GLN A 880 9.30 14.22 29.47
CA GLN A 880 8.76 13.06 30.19
C GLN A 880 7.37 13.33 30.78
N VAL A 881 7.15 14.53 31.31
CA VAL A 881 5.82 14.91 31.81
C VAL A 881 4.79 15.01 30.69
N ILE A 882 5.19 15.50 29.53
CA ILE A 882 4.32 15.56 28.33
C ILE A 882 3.96 14.15 27.87
N ASP A 883 4.93 13.25 27.78
CA ASP A 883 4.75 11.86 27.35
C ASP A 883 3.80 11.09 28.30
N GLU A 884 3.94 11.30 29.60
CA GLU A 884 3.01 10.73 30.59
C GLU A 884 1.58 11.29 30.45
N ILE A 885 1.42 12.58 30.19
CA ILE A 885 0.10 13.21 30.01
C ILE A 885 -0.55 12.73 28.72
N THR A 886 0.22 12.49 27.69
CA THR A 886 -0.27 12.05 26.36
C THR A 886 -0.46 10.54 26.26
N GLY A 887 0.09 9.76 27.19
CA GLY A 887 0.07 8.29 27.16
C GLY A 887 1.06 7.71 26.14
N GLN A 888 1.98 8.49 25.63
CA GLN A 888 3.12 8.01 24.84
C GLN A 888 4.20 7.50 25.81
N LEU A 889 4.33 6.18 25.89
CA LEU A 889 5.47 5.54 26.55
C LEU A 889 6.72 5.77 25.69
N SER A 890 7.74 6.39 26.25
CA SER A 890 9.06 6.44 25.62
C SER A 890 9.59 5.01 25.50
N LEU A 891 9.80 4.53 24.28
CA LEU A 891 10.35 3.20 23.97
C LEU A 891 11.86 3.08 24.26
N PHE A 892 12.46 4.05 24.92
CA PHE A 892 13.89 4.06 25.28
C PHE A 892 14.05 4.47 26.74
N SER A 893 13.69 3.58 27.66
CA SER A 893 14.36 3.52 28.95
C SER A 893 15.47 2.50 28.81
N ASN A 894 16.71 2.96 28.79
CA ASN A 894 17.87 2.12 29.00
C ASN A 894 17.77 1.52 30.42
N ASP A 895 17.34 0.28 30.53
CA ASP A 895 17.64 -0.58 31.64
C ASP A 895 19.02 -1.21 31.40
N ASP A 896 20.06 -0.49 31.78
CA ASP A 896 21.34 -1.06 32.17
C ASP A 896 21.36 -1.13 33.70
N ASN A 897 21.05 -2.33 34.23
CA ASN A 897 21.57 -2.92 35.47
C ASN A 897 21.46 -4.44 35.41
#